data_4b6d3e7b6532a96848bf443f64db599c
#
_entry.id   4b6d3e7b6532a96848bf443f64db599c
#
_cell.length_a   1.000
_cell.length_b   1.000
_cell.length_c   1.000
_cell.angle_alpha   90.00
_cell.angle_beta   90.00
_cell.angle_gamma   90.00
#
_symmetry.space_group_name_H-M   'P 1'
#
loop_
_entity.id
_entity.type
_entity.pdbx_description
1 polymer ?
#
loop_
_entity_poly.entity_id
_entity_poly.type
_entity_poly.pdbx_seq_one_letter_code
_entity_poly.pdbx_strand_id
1 'polypeptide(L)'
;MQTENALEFEDLRRLVGRYVRSPMGQAELQSVTPLTDREAIENLLADVAEAIEYLRAASNPQTASRGAAIRPRFDQGTDPAPLVARLRIQGSTLEATEIFELARLLDVASEARSVVLSARERFPRLAEHASAIADLRELARDLRGKILPDGTLADDASVMLARLRRDSERQRRQIEDSLARFLRAHHEDGTLQEDFVTIRNDRFVVPIVTGRERRVDGVIHGSSGSGATVFVEPLETIALNNELVRLHEEELREVHRLLREFTTRMREHAIEIAASVTALSRLELLFGKAEFAIEFRCSVPRLSPERARRIVLRGARHPLLEDILRPQKKTVVPVSLELNTAQSTLLISGPNTGGKTVALKTIGLLALMTHAGLPAPAEEAEFPLFDEVLADIGDHQSLAESLSSFSSHIVAVRSMLERATGDSLVLMDELGRATDPEEGGALGVTVLETFRMRGAFTLASTHLMAMKVYGASTSGVLNGSMGFDEATLQPTYVLRLGAPGKSAGLDIASRLGLDPALIDQARARMAGSDRDVSRFLGEMHHKLEQLEAERAEIAARNQALTLREEGLEQAWERKYIAKIHEVERQAADLSVQFERRAQETIEDLSQKARTKIAKTKREFQEQVATLKPPAPAGTSPAALKLETGAQVRLKGIRQPATVRRVLEHGEIEVEAGYLKMRVPATDIEEVISKVPTQTRSSSITFNQGPEFATSIREINLIGQRAEEACDRVDKFLDNAALGQAELVRIVHGHGMGILRKAIADLLARNPHVAKFYSARPEEGGTGATIVELK
;
A
#
# COMPACT_ATOMS: atom_id res chain seq x y z
N MET A 1 5.41 -25.84 17.16
CA MET A 1 6.64 -25.68 16.35
C MET A 1 6.79 -26.74 15.24
N GLN A 2 6.75 -28.07 15.51
CA GLN A 2 6.90 -29.04 14.40
C GLN A 2 5.78 -28.94 13.34
N THR A 3 4.53 -28.82 13.75
CA THR A 3 3.39 -28.69 12.84
C THR A 3 3.42 -27.38 12.02
N GLU A 4 3.73 -26.27 12.64
CA GLU A 4 3.83 -24.95 11.97
C GLU A 4 4.92 -24.97 10.88
N ASN A 5 6.06 -25.62 11.16
CA ASN A 5 7.13 -25.77 10.17
C ASN A 5 6.71 -26.73 9.04
N ALA A 6 6.06 -27.87 9.35
CA ALA A 6 5.57 -28.81 8.34
C ALA A 6 4.54 -28.17 7.39
N LEU A 7 3.75 -27.23 7.91
CA LEU A 7 2.73 -26.48 7.19
C LEU A 7 3.20 -25.12 6.67
N GLU A 8 4.50 -24.78 6.81
CA GLU A 8 5.11 -23.56 6.28
C GLU A 8 4.48 -22.25 6.82
N PHE A 9 4.00 -22.26 8.08
CA PHE A 9 3.31 -21.10 8.67
C PHE A 9 4.24 -19.89 8.84
N GLU A 10 5.54 -20.13 9.08
CA GLU A 10 6.55 -19.05 9.15
C GLU A 10 6.78 -18.39 7.78
N ASP A 11 6.79 -19.19 6.70
CA ASP A 11 6.90 -18.66 5.34
C ASP A 11 5.66 -17.85 4.97
N LEU A 12 4.48 -18.28 5.45
CA LEU A 12 3.25 -17.49 5.33
C LEU A 12 3.35 -16.14 6.06
N ARG A 13 3.87 -16.13 7.31
CA ARG A 13 4.09 -14.86 8.03
C ARG A 13 5.01 -13.94 7.24
N ARG A 14 6.09 -14.45 6.64
CA ARG A 14 6.97 -13.66 5.77
C ARG A 14 6.24 -13.12 4.52
N LEU A 15 5.35 -13.92 3.94
CA LEU A 15 4.53 -13.49 2.80
C LEU A 15 3.58 -12.35 3.20
N VAL A 16 2.84 -12.49 4.30
CA VAL A 16 1.96 -11.46 4.85
C VAL A 16 2.76 -10.20 5.25
N GLY A 17 3.99 -10.39 5.75
CA GLY A 17 4.91 -9.33 6.13
C GLY A 17 5.25 -8.35 5.00
N ARG A 18 5.11 -8.72 3.73
CA ARG A 18 5.29 -7.79 2.60
C ARG A 18 4.28 -6.65 2.58
N TYR A 19 3.16 -6.82 3.26
CA TYR A 19 2.08 -5.84 3.36
C TYR A 19 2.13 -5.03 4.66
N VAL A 20 3.05 -5.35 5.57
CA VAL A 20 3.30 -4.64 6.83
C VAL A 20 4.63 -3.91 6.70
N ARG A 21 4.62 -2.59 6.82
CA ARG A 21 5.75 -1.75 6.40
C ARG A 21 6.69 -1.37 7.54
N SER A 22 6.12 -1.12 8.72
CA SER A 22 6.89 -0.66 9.87
C SER A 22 7.54 -1.81 10.66
N PRO A 23 8.68 -1.59 11.32
CA PRO A 23 9.30 -2.58 12.20
C PRO A 23 8.38 -3.02 13.35
N MET A 24 7.59 -2.09 13.91
CA MET A 24 6.64 -2.41 14.99
C MET A 24 5.48 -3.28 14.49
N GLY A 25 4.96 -3.04 13.29
CA GLY A 25 3.94 -3.88 12.67
C GLY A 25 4.49 -5.28 12.32
N GLN A 26 5.75 -5.36 11.87
CA GLN A 26 6.45 -6.63 11.65
C GLN A 26 6.61 -7.42 12.96
N ALA A 27 6.97 -6.75 14.06
CA ALA A 27 7.07 -7.39 15.36
C ALA A 27 5.71 -7.92 15.84
N GLU A 28 4.63 -7.16 15.63
CA GLU A 28 3.26 -7.61 15.94
C GLU A 28 2.87 -8.83 15.09
N LEU A 29 3.22 -8.85 13.80
CA LEU A 29 2.98 -10.01 12.92
C LEU A 29 3.74 -11.26 13.39
N GLN A 30 4.97 -11.12 13.90
CA GLN A 30 5.75 -12.24 14.45
C GLN A 30 5.11 -12.83 15.71
N SER A 31 4.32 -12.07 16.44
CA SER A 31 3.57 -12.54 17.61
C SER A 31 2.28 -13.30 17.25
N VAL A 32 1.84 -13.25 16.00
CA VAL A 32 0.62 -13.94 15.53
C VAL A 32 0.82 -15.44 15.58
N THR A 33 0.03 -16.12 16.40
CA THR A 33 0.01 -17.58 16.57
C THR A 33 -1.43 -18.09 16.48
N PRO A 34 -1.65 -19.35 16.07
CA PRO A 34 -2.97 -19.97 16.13
C PRO A 34 -3.53 -19.99 17.57
N LEU A 35 -4.76 -19.58 17.71
CA LEU A 35 -5.49 -19.54 18.98
C LEU A 35 -6.50 -20.69 19.09
N THR A 36 -6.91 -21.01 20.34
CA THR A 36 -7.92 -22.02 20.65
C THR A 36 -9.16 -21.42 21.31
N ASP A 37 -9.21 -20.11 21.46
CA ASP A 37 -10.37 -19.39 21.98
C ASP A 37 -11.26 -18.91 20.82
N ARG A 38 -12.49 -19.41 20.78
CA ARG A 38 -13.48 -19.10 19.74
C ARG A 38 -13.76 -17.60 19.62
N GLU A 39 -14.05 -16.94 20.75
CA GLU A 39 -14.43 -15.53 20.77
C GLU A 39 -13.28 -14.65 20.26
N ALA A 40 -12.06 -14.96 20.71
CA ALA A 40 -10.86 -14.24 20.24
C ALA A 40 -10.65 -14.40 18.73
N ILE A 41 -10.81 -15.62 18.19
CA ILE A 41 -10.65 -15.89 16.76
C ILE A 41 -11.74 -15.16 15.95
N GLU A 42 -13.02 -15.27 16.37
CA GLU A 42 -14.14 -14.63 15.67
C GLU A 42 -14.00 -13.09 15.68
N ASN A 43 -13.52 -12.52 16.77
CA ASN A 43 -13.22 -11.08 16.87
C ASN A 43 -12.10 -10.67 15.89
N LEU A 44 -10.98 -11.41 15.86
CA LEU A 44 -9.89 -11.13 14.92
C LEU A 44 -10.34 -11.23 13.45
N LEU A 45 -11.17 -12.23 13.13
CA LEU A 45 -11.70 -12.40 11.77
C LEU A 45 -12.68 -11.28 11.40
N ALA A 46 -13.51 -10.83 12.34
CA ALA A 46 -14.43 -9.73 12.15
C ALA A 46 -13.68 -8.41 11.93
N ASP A 47 -12.59 -8.16 12.66
CA ASP A 47 -11.73 -6.99 12.45
C ASP A 47 -11.10 -6.99 11.06
N VAL A 48 -10.61 -8.15 10.61
CA VAL A 48 -10.04 -8.30 9.25
C VAL A 48 -11.13 -8.11 8.18
N ALA A 49 -12.34 -8.63 8.40
CA ALA A 49 -13.46 -8.44 7.48
C ALA A 49 -13.78 -6.95 7.28
N GLU A 50 -13.86 -6.20 8.38
CA GLU A 50 -14.13 -4.77 8.35
C GLU A 50 -12.97 -4.00 7.68
N ALA A 51 -11.71 -4.40 7.91
CA ALA A 51 -10.54 -3.80 7.27
C ALA A 51 -10.52 -4.02 5.73
N ILE A 52 -10.93 -5.20 5.26
CA ILE A 52 -11.08 -5.50 3.82
C ILE A 52 -12.15 -4.59 3.20
N GLU A 53 -13.31 -4.46 3.84
CA GLU A 53 -14.38 -3.59 3.36
C GLU A 53 -13.97 -2.11 3.36
N TYR A 54 -13.22 -1.68 4.39
CA TYR A 54 -12.67 -0.34 4.47
C TYR A 54 -11.75 -0.04 3.28
N LEU A 55 -10.79 -0.91 2.98
CA LEU A 55 -9.86 -0.73 1.86
C LEU A 55 -10.57 -0.74 0.50
N ARG A 56 -11.58 -1.60 0.33
CA ARG A 56 -12.42 -1.61 -0.88
C ARG A 56 -13.18 -0.30 -1.05
N ALA A 57 -13.74 0.23 0.03
CA ALA A 57 -14.42 1.52 0.03
C ALA A 57 -13.45 2.67 -0.27
N ALA A 58 -12.25 2.66 0.31
CA ALA A 58 -11.21 3.66 0.08
C ALA A 58 -10.66 3.66 -1.37
N SER A 59 -10.75 2.53 -2.05
CA SER A 59 -10.30 2.39 -3.44
C SER A 59 -11.35 2.82 -4.48
N ASN A 60 -12.59 3.11 -4.06
CA ASN A 60 -13.68 3.49 -4.96
C ASN A 60 -13.96 5.01 -4.87
N PRO A 61 -13.56 5.83 -5.87
CA PRO A 61 -13.67 7.29 -5.83
C PRO A 61 -15.11 7.82 -5.89
N GLN A 62 -16.11 6.98 -6.19
CA GLN A 62 -17.52 7.40 -6.27
C GLN A 62 -18.21 7.60 -4.92
N THR A 63 -17.57 7.23 -3.81
CA THR A 63 -18.11 7.35 -2.46
C THR A 63 -17.58 8.55 -1.68
N ALA A 64 -17.11 9.61 -2.32
CA ALA A 64 -16.61 10.84 -1.70
C ALA A 64 -17.74 11.71 -1.06
N SER A 65 -18.57 11.12 -0.20
CA SER A 65 -19.50 11.81 0.70
C SER A 65 -18.87 11.99 2.10
N ARG A 66 -19.46 12.84 2.95
CA ARG A 66 -19.01 12.98 4.36
C ARG A 66 -18.90 11.58 5.02
N GLY A 67 -17.69 11.26 5.55
CA GLY A 67 -17.39 9.92 6.12
C GLY A 67 -16.81 8.93 5.12
N ALA A 68 -16.27 9.37 3.98
CA ALA A 68 -15.56 8.51 3.04
C ALA A 68 -14.33 7.87 3.69
N ALA A 69 -14.15 6.56 3.48
CA ALA A 69 -12.94 5.86 3.89
C ALA A 69 -11.75 6.39 3.08
N ILE A 70 -10.69 6.75 3.78
CA ILE A 70 -9.41 7.17 3.19
C ILE A 70 -8.36 6.16 3.64
N ARG A 71 -7.51 5.70 2.71
CA ARG A 71 -6.47 4.72 3.05
C ARG A 71 -5.47 5.34 4.04
N PRO A 72 -5.31 4.78 5.24
CA PRO A 72 -4.31 5.24 6.20
C PRO A 72 -2.90 4.95 5.65
N ARG A 73 -1.94 5.79 6.02
CA ARG A 73 -0.54 5.62 5.67
C ARG A 73 0.24 5.12 6.88
N PHE A 74 1.07 4.13 6.65
CA PHE A 74 2.01 3.61 7.64
C PHE A 74 3.43 3.81 7.09
N ASP A 75 4.33 4.27 7.96
CA ASP A 75 5.67 4.65 7.54
C ASP A 75 6.71 3.56 7.89
N GLN A 76 7.75 3.45 7.07
CA GLN A 76 8.90 2.57 7.29
C GLN A 76 9.93 3.22 8.25
N GLY A 77 9.47 3.79 9.38
CA GLY A 77 10.35 4.40 10.36
C GLY A 77 11.27 3.41 11.06
N THR A 78 12.09 3.93 11.97
CA THR A 78 12.89 3.10 12.88
C THR A 78 12.00 2.42 13.91
N ASP A 79 12.49 1.33 14.52
CA ASP A 79 11.77 0.66 15.62
C ASP A 79 11.66 1.62 16.81
N PRO A 80 10.45 2.01 17.24
CA PRO A 80 10.26 2.92 18.36
C PRO A 80 10.44 2.25 19.73
N ALA A 81 10.48 0.92 19.83
CA ALA A 81 10.49 0.20 21.10
C ALA A 81 11.69 0.57 22.00
N PRO A 82 12.94 0.67 21.49
CA PRO A 82 14.06 1.11 22.29
C PRO A 82 13.92 2.56 22.78
N LEU A 83 13.37 3.43 21.97
CA LEU A 83 13.19 4.85 22.30
C LEU A 83 12.13 5.02 23.38
N VAL A 84 11.01 4.32 23.24
CA VAL A 84 9.93 4.31 24.25
C VAL A 84 10.42 3.73 25.59
N ALA A 85 11.26 2.69 25.56
CA ALA A 85 11.88 2.13 26.77
C ALA A 85 12.78 3.16 27.45
N ARG A 86 13.61 3.90 26.69
CA ARG A 86 14.49 4.97 27.22
C ARG A 86 13.70 6.14 27.79
N LEU A 87 12.56 6.50 27.22
CA LEU A 87 11.70 7.56 27.78
C LEU A 87 11.28 7.27 29.23
N ARG A 88 11.10 6.00 29.60
CA ARG A 88 10.71 5.60 30.96
C ARG A 88 11.83 5.73 31.98
N ILE A 89 13.09 5.85 31.53
CA ILE A 89 14.25 5.98 32.39
C ILE A 89 14.39 7.44 32.85
N GLN A 90 14.30 7.68 34.15
CA GLN A 90 14.47 9.02 34.73
C GLN A 90 15.89 9.52 34.48
N GLY A 91 16.02 10.78 33.99
CA GLY A 91 17.33 11.37 33.73
C GLY A 91 17.93 11.03 32.35
N SER A 92 17.41 10.05 31.61
CA SER A 92 17.85 9.82 30.23
C SER A 92 17.45 10.99 29.32
N THR A 93 18.29 11.30 28.35
CA THR A 93 18.02 12.31 27.31
C THR A 93 18.09 11.59 25.95
N LEU A 94 17.12 11.86 25.11
CA LEU A 94 17.10 11.39 23.72
C LEU A 94 17.92 12.34 22.83
N GLU A 95 18.48 11.81 21.77
CA GLU A 95 19.15 12.60 20.74
C GLU A 95 18.11 13.30 19.84
N ALA A 96 18.55 14.33 19.14
CA ALA A 96 17.66 15.13 18.29
C ALA A 96 16.97 14.27 17.22
N THR A 97 17.71 13.38 16.57
CA THR A 97 17.16 12.43 15.58
C THR A 97 16.13 11.49 16.18
N GLU A 98 16.35 11.02 17.39
CA GLU A 98 15.44 10.12 18.11
C GLU A 98 14.12 10.84 18.48
N ILE A 99 14.21 12.09 18.92
CA ILE A 99 13.03 12.93 19.23
C ILE A 99 12.25 13.21 17.94
N PHE A 100 12.96 13.52 16.86
CA PHE A 100 12.35 13.75 15.55
C PHE A 100 11.59 12.52 15.04
N GLU A 101 12.21 11.34 15.11
CA GLU A 101 11.58 10.07 14.70
C GLU A 101 10.34 9.76 15.53
N LEU A 102 10.38 9.94 16.85
CA LEU A 102 9.20 9.77 17.70
C LEU A 102 8.10 10.80 17.38
N ALA A 103 8.46 12.06 17.18
CA ALA A 103 7.48 13.09 16.81
C ALA A 103 6.82 12.77 15.46
N ARG A 104 7.60 12.30 14.47
CA ARG A 104 7.10 11.85 13.17
C ARG A 104 6.15 10.65 13.32
N LEU A 105 6.49 9.69 14.17
CA LEU A 105 5.63 8.55 14.46
C LEU A 105 4.30 8.98 15.09
N LEU A 106 4.31 9.95 16.00
CA LEU A 106 3.09 10.50 16.60
C LEU A 106 2.21 11.24 15.59
N ASP A 107 2.81 11.90 14.60
CA ASP A 107 2.07 12.49 13.47
C ASP A 107 1.37 11.40 12.64
N VAL A 108 2.09 10.33 12.27
CA VAL A 108 1.54 9.19 11.52
C VAL A 108 0.41 8.52 12.31
N ALA A 109 0.60 8.31 13.63
CA ALA A 109 -0.41 7.74 14.50
C ALA A 109 -1.67 8.61 14.57
N SER A 110 -1.49 9.93 14.69
CA SER A 110 -2.58 10.90 14.75
C SER A 110 -3.32 11.01 13.42
N GLU A 111 -2.61 10.94 12.29
CA GLU A 111 -3.21 10.89 10.95
C GLU A 111 -4.03 9.61 10.77
N ALA A 112 -3.45 8.44 11.06
CA ALA A 112 -4.14 7.15 10.97
C ALA A 112 -5.40 7.14 11.83
N ARG A 113 -5.29 7.60 13.09
CA ARG A 113 -6.44 7.77 14.00
C ARG A 113 -7.53 8.65 13.38
N SER A 114 -7.17 9.84 12.91
CA SER A 114 -8.13 10.80 12.36
C SER A 114 -8.85 10.26 11.13
N VAL A 115 -8.09 9.63 10.24
CA VAL A 115 -8.60 9.04 8.99
C VAL A 115 -9.59 7.91 9.28
N VAL A 116 -9.26 6.97 10.18
CA VAL A 116 -10.14 5.86 10.51
C VAL A 116 -11.37 6.34 11.27
N LEU A 117 -11.22 7.23 12.26
CA LEU A 117 -12.35 7.79 13.01
C LEU A 117 -13.31 8.62 12.17
N SER A 118 -12.87 9.19 11.05
CA SER A 118 -13.75 9.91 10.13
C SER A 118 -14.83 9.01 9.51
N ALA A 119 -14.57 7.70 9.43
CA ALA A 119 -15.48 6.70 8.88
C ALA A 119 -16.13 5.79 9.97
N ARG A 120 -16.09 6.18 11.24
CA ARG A 120 -16.51 5.37 12.41
C ARG A 120 -17.94 4.85 12.35
N GLU A 121 -18.86 5.58 11.72
CA GLU A 121 -20.27 5.15 11.61
C GLU A 121 -20.41 3.90 10.74
N ARG A 122 -19.54 3.73 9.76
CA ARG A 122 -19.55 2.59 8.85
C ARG A 122 -18.60 1.47 9.31
N PHE A 123 -17.53 1.82 10.01
CA PHE A 123 -16.44 0.92 10.40
C PHE A 123 -16.15 1.06 11.91
N PRO A 124 -17.07 0.58 12.78
CA PRO A 124 -16.99 0.80 14.23
C PRO A 124 -15.83 0.03 14.89
N ARG A 125 -15.51 -1.18 14.43
CA ARG A 125 -14.43 -1.99 15.01
C ARG A 125 -13.04 -1.38 14.75
N LEU A 126 -12.79 -0.94 13.52
CA LEU A 126 -11.57 -0.20 13.19
C LEU A 126 -11.49 1.12 13.98
N ALA A 127 -12.61 1.80 14.17
CA ALA A 127 -12.67 3.01 14.97
C ALA A 127 -12.34 2.75 16.46
N GLU A 128 -12.72 1.59 17.00
CA GLU A 128 -12.32 1.16 18.34
C GLU A 128 -10.81 1.01 18.43
N HIS A 129 -10.18 0.27 17.50
CA HIS A 129 -8.72 0.14 17.43
C HIS A 129 -8.03 1.50 17.29
N ALA A 130 -8.54 2.38 16.43
CA ALA A 130 -7.98 3.71 16.23
C ALA A 130 -8.18 4.63 17.45
N SER A 131 -9.24 4.44 18.24
CA SER A 131 -9.50 5.24 19.44
C SER A 131 -8.49 4.99 20.56
N ALA A 132 -7.86 3.80 20.56
CA ALA A 132 -6.78 3.46 21.48
C ALA A 132 -5.47 4.25 21.25
N ILE A 133 -5.32 4.88 20.07
CA ILE A 133 -4.24 5.81 19.78
C ILE A 133 -4.55 7.14 20.48
N ALA A 134 -3.66 7.61 21.36
CA ALA A 134 -3.82 8.89 22.05
C ALA A 134 -3.72 10.09 21.08
N ASP A 135 -4.41 11.17 21.38
CA ASP A 135 -4.30 12.41 20.59
C ASP A 135 -3.10 13.23 21.09
N LEU A 136 -1.96 13.01 20.50
CA LEU A 136 -0.70 13.69 20.82
C LEU A 136 -0.25 14.67 19.73
N ARG A 137 -1.19 15.18 18.91
CA ARG A 137 -0.90 16.10 17.79
C ARG A 137 -0.25 17.41 18.23
N GLU A 138 -0.62 17.94 19.39
CA GLU A 138 0.00 19.16 19.92
C GLU A 138 1.47 18.93 20.26
N LEU A 139 1.76 17.84 20.98
CA LEU A 139 3.13 17.45 21.32
C LEU A 139 3.98 17.24 20.07
N ALA A 140 3.47 16.47 19.08
CA ALA A 140 4.17 16.20 17.84
C ALA A 140 4.46 17.48 17.05
N ARG A 141 3.49 18.39 16.93
CA ARG A 141 3.61 19.67 16.24
C ARG A 141 4.66 20.58 16.88
N ASP A 142 4.64 20.69 18.21
CA ASP A 142 5.56 21.52 18.95
C ASP A 142 7.03 21.07 18.79
N LEU A 143 7.27 19.76 18.72
CA LEU A 143 8.60 19.19 18.57
C LEU A 143 9.08 19.22 17.11
N ARG A 144 8.20 18.92 16.16
CA ARG A 144 8.53 18.84 14.74
C ARG A 144 9.04 20.15 14.14
N GLY A 145 8.53 21.31 14.60
CA GLY A 145 9.00 22.61 14.15
C GLY A 145 10.38 23.00 14.71
N LYS A 146 10.88 22.26 15.73
CA LYS A 146 12.10 22.62 16.47
C LYS A 146 13.31 21.75 16.17
N ILE A 147 13.09 20.62 15.49
CA ILE A 147 14.14 19.68 15.10
C ILE A 147 14.03 19.44 13.60
N LEU A 148 15.11 19.59 12.87
CA LEU A 148 15.20 19.36 11.44
C LEU A 148 15.45 17.86 11.14
N PRO A 149 15.15 17.39 9.90
CA PRO A 149 15.32 15.97 9.53
C PRO A 149 16.76 15.45 9.63
N ASP A 150 17.76 16.36 9.56
CA ASP A 150 19.18 16.05 9.70
C ASP A 150 19.64 15.89 11.16
N GLY A 151 18.73 16.06 12.11
CA GLY A 151 19.01 16.00 13.54
C GLY A 151 19.58 17.29 14.13
N THR A 152 19.60 18.38 13.40
CA THR A 152 19.93 19.70 13.93
C THR A 152 18.72 20.37 14.54
N LEU A 153 18.91 21.19 15.58
CA LEU A 153 17.82 22.02 16.08
C LEU A 153 17.62 23.23 15.17
N ALA A 154 16.37 23.56 14.91
CA ALA A 154 16.02 24.79 14.16
C ALA A 154 16.49 26.02 14.94
N ASP A 155 16.83 27.10 14.23
CA ASP A 155 17.34 28.34 14.87
C ASP A 155 16.31 28.96 15.84
N ASP A 156 15.04 28.79 15.56
CA ASP A 156 13.92 29.26 16.40
C ASP A 156 13.49 28.24 17.49
N ALA A 157 14.24 27.16 17.65
CA ALA A 157 14.00 26.19 18.72
C ALA A 157 14.03 26.88 20.11
N SER A 158 14.93 27.86 20.29
CA SER A 158 14.87 28.80 21.40
C SER A 158 15.43 30.18 21.01
N VAL A 159 14.99 31.22 21.73
CA VAL A 159 15.51 32.58 21.55
C VAL A 159 17.03 32.65 21.81
N MET A 160 17.52 31.86 22.79
CA MET A 160 18.91 31.78 23.15
C MET A 160 19.75 31.13 22.03
N LEU A 161 19.30 30.01 21.46
CA LEU A 161 19.97 29.32 20.36
C LEU A 161 20.07 30.22 19.13
N ALA A 162 18.98 30.90 18.78
CA ALA A 162 18.97 31.85 17.66
C ALA A 162 19.94 33.02 17.87
N ARG A 163 20.10 33.45 19.13
CA ARG A 163 21.09 34.50 19.47
C ARG A 163 22.52 33.96 19.35
N LEU A 164 22.82 32.82 19.95
CA LEU A 164 24.16 32.22 19.92
C LEU A 164 24.64 31.96 18.49
N ARG A 165 23.79 31.43 17.63
CA ARG A 165 24.13 31.19 16.20
C ARG A 165 24.40 32.49 15.45
N ARG A 166 23.60 33.50 15.68
CA ARG A 166 23.84 34.82 15.07
C ARG A 166 25.14 35.47 15.56
N ASP A 167 25.42 35.35 16.87
CA ASP A 167 26.66 35.89 17.44
C ASP A 167 27.87 35.10 16.95
N SER A 168 27.80 33.79 16.82
CA SER A 168 28.83 32.91 16.22
C SER A 168 29.10 33.27 14.75
N GLU A 169 28.06 33.49 13.97
CA GLU A 169 28.21 33.90 12.56
C GLU A 169 28.83 35.28 12.42
N ARG A 170 28.45 36.22 13.28
CA ARG A 170 29.09 37.53 13.33
C ARG A 170 30.56 37.42 13.70
N GLN A 171 30.90 36.60 14.67
CA GLN A 171 32.27 36.35 15.14
C GLN A 171 33.11 35.72 14.03
N ARG A 172 32.55 34.73 13.32
CA ARG A 172 33.20 34.09 12.17
C ARG A 172 33.57 35.13 11.09
N ARG A 173 32.65 36.01 10.73
CA ARG A 173 32.92 37.10 9.75
C ARG A 173 34.03 38.04 10.22
N GLN A 174 34.07 38.38 11.52
CA GLN A 174 35.13 39.19 12.06
C GLN A 174 36.51 38.52 11.96
N ILE A 175 36.59 37.23 12.18
CA ILE A 175 37.82 36.44 12.02
C ILE A 175 38.21 36.42 10.55
N GLU A 176 37.26 36.11 9.63
CA GLU A 176 37.52 36.09 8.18
C GLU A 176 38.03 37.44 7.67
N ASP A 177 37.42 38.55 8.11
CA ASP A 177 37.87 39.92 7.76
C ASP A 177 39.29 40.21 8.31
N SER A 178 39.60 39.74 9.52
CA SER A 178 40.95 39.93 10.10
C SER A 178 41.99 39.11 9.34
N LEU A 179 41.67 37.84 9.09
CA LEU A 179 42.60 36.97 8.33
C LEU A 179 42.75 37.40 6.87
N ALA A 180 41.72 37.92 6.23
CA ALA A 180 41.81 38.49 4.90
C ALA A 180 42.75 39.71 4.83
N ARG A 181 42.80 40.51 5.88
CA ARG A 181 43.78 41.62 6.03
C ARG A 181 45.18 41.07 6.24
N PHE A 182 45.33 40.08 7.08
CA PHE A 182 46.59 39.39 7.35
C PHE A 182 47.15 38.72 6.10
N LEU A 183 46.38 37.97 5.33
CA LEU A 183 46.77 37.35 4.08
C LEU A 183 47.29 38.40 3.07
N ARG A 184 46.55 39.51 2.91
CA ARG A 184 46.97 40.62 2.04
C ARG A 184 48.29 41.25 2.46
N ALA A 185 48.57 41.39 3.75
CA ALA A 185 49.81 41.95 4.27
C ALA A 185 51.01 41.06 4.04
N HIS A 186 50.82 39.72 3.98
CA HIS A 186 51.90 38.74 3.83
C HIS A 186 51.91 38.02 2.46
N HIS A 187 51.14 38.51 1.49
CA HIS A 187 51.00 37.90 0.16
C HIS A 187 52.33 37.90 -0.63
N GLU A 188 53.13 39.02 -0.55
CA GLU A 188 54.32 39.23 -1.37
C GLU A 188 55.59 38.79 -0.68
N ASP A 189 55.64 38.54 0.61
CA ASP A 189 56.83 38.24 1.40
C ASP A 189 57.26 36.78 1.39
N GLY A 190 56.48 35.93 0.73
CA GLY A 190 56.65 34.47 0.61
C GLY A 190 56.53 33.71 1.93
N THR A 191 55.87 34.27 2.95
CA THR A 191 55.60 33.64 4.25
C THR A 191 54.50 32.66 4.17
N LEU A 192 53.46 32.95 3.38
CA LEU A 192 52.30 32.08 3.15
C LEU A 192 52.66 30.95 2.18
N GLN A 193 52.16 29.73 2.48
CA GLN A 193 52.24 28.60 1.59
C GLN A 193 51.19 28.72 0.48
N GLU A 194 49.99 29.19 0.85
CA GLU A 194 48.82 29.41 -0.01
C GLU A 194 47.96 30.51 0.61
N ASP A 195 47.22 31.25 -0.22
CA ASP A 195 46.36 32.36 0.18
C ASP A 195 44.96 31.94 0.60
N PHE A 196 44.86 30.98 1.53
CA PHE A 196 43.56 30.54 2.06
C PHE A 196 43.58 30.43 3.57
N VAL A 197 42.38 30.42 4.15
CA VAL A 197 42.15 30.21 5.57
C VAL A 197 41.65 28.79 5.75
N THR A 198 42.13 28.08 6.75
CA THR A 198 41.66 26.75 7.12
C THR A 198 41.30 26.67 8.62
N ILE A 199 40.64 25.61 9.03
CA ILE A 199 40.30 25.38 10.43
C ILE A 199 41.15 24.22 10.95
N ARG A 200 41.76 24.42 12.11
CA ARG A 200 42.48 23.41 12.89
C ARG A 200 42.13 23.54 14.35
N ASN A 201 41.74 22.40 14.97
CA ASN A 201 41.33 22.40 16.39
C ASN A 201 40.27 23.47 16.72
N ASP A 202 39.25 23.58 15.86
CA ASP A 202 38.15 24.55 15.94
C ASP A 202 38.58 26.04 15.91
N ARG A 203 39.76 26.31 15.32
CA ARG A 203 40.32 27.64 15.16
C ARG A 203 40.64 27.93 13.71
N PHE A 204 40.40 29.14 13.32
CA PHE A 204 40.78 29.64 12.01
C PHE A 204 42.28 29.93 12.00
N VAL A 205 43.02 29.36 11.09
CA VAL A 205 44.48 29.44 10.98
C VAL A 205 44.89 29.67 9.53
N VAL A 206 46.11 30.16 9.34
CA VAL A 206 46.70 30.37 8.03
C VAL A 206 47.85 29.39 7.77
N PRO A 207 48.03 28.89 6.53
CA PRO A 207 49.09 27.98 6.17
C PRO A 207 50.39 28.78 5.88
N ILE A 208 51.40 28.51 6.68
CA ILE A 208 52.75 29.18 6.58
C ILE A 208 53.76 28.15 6.11
N VAL A 209 54.72 28.61 5.28
CA VAL A 209 55.82 27.77 4.80
C VAL A 209 56.70 27.36 5.99
N THR A 210 56.99 26.08 6.13
CA THR A 210 57.88 25.56 7.17
C THR A 210 59.24 26.28 7.18
N GLY A 211 59.65 26.71 8.37
CA GLY A 211 60.89 27.50 8.59
C GLY A 211 60.66 29.00 8.55
N ARG A 212 59.47 29.50 8.22
CA ARG A 212 59.11 30.92 8.20
C ARG A 212 58.14 31.31 9.34
N GLU A 213 57.82 30.39 10.27
CA GLU A 213 56.88 30.61 11.39
C GLU A 213 57.27 31.79 12.27
N ARG A 214 58.59 32.03 12.42
CA ARG A 214 59.11 33.15 13.22
C ARG A 214 58.86 34.56 12.65
N ARG A 215 58.36 34.62 11.40
CA ARG A 215 57.99 35.92 10.78
C ARG A 215 56.58 36.35 11.09
N VAL A 216 55.83 35.45 11.69
CA VAL A 216 54.43 35.65 12.08
C VAL A 216 54.29 35.52 13.57
N ASP A 217 53.82 36.57 14.23
CA ASP A 217 53.44 36.50 15.62
C ASP A 217 52.13 35.75 15.78
N GLY A 218 52.20 34.50 16.32
CA GLY A 218 51.04 33.64 16.41
C GLY A 218 51.30 32.31 17.11
N VAL A 219 50.30 31.49 17.24
CA VAL A 219 50.32 30.16 17.84
C VAL A 219 50.25 29.08 16.77
N ILE A 220 51.15 28.07 16.86
CA ILE A 220 51.17 26.92 15.92
C ILE A 220 50.14 25.88 16.40
N HIS A 221 49.25 25.50 15.50
CA HIS A 221 48.19 24.51 15.71
C HIS A 221 48.45 23.18 14.98
N GLY A 222 49.63 22.97 14.43
CA GLY A 222 50.05 21.76 13.78
C GLY A 222 50.75 22.00 12.45
N SER A 223 51.18 20.89 11.78
CA SER A 223 51.81 20.91 10.47
C SER A 223 51.10 19.98 9.50
N SER A 224 51.32 20.19 8.21
CA SER A 224 50.81 19.27 7.17
C SER A 224 51.49 17.90 7.27
N GLY A 225 50.86 16.85 6.75
CA GLY A 225 51.43 15.49 6.75
C GLY A 225 52.74 15.36 6.01
N SER A 226 53.07 16.27 5.06
CA SER A 226 54.35 16.38 4.39
C SER A 226 55.38 17.20 5.13
N GLY A 227 54.99 17.89 6.21
CA GLY A 227 55.85 18.79 6.96
C GLY A 227 56.19 20.09 6.22
N ALA A 228 55.63 20.35 5.03
CA ALA A 228 55.94 21.52 4.24
C ALA A 228 55.19 22.78 4.66
N THR A 229 54.09 22.62 5.42
CA THR A 229 53.19 23.71 5.88
C THR A 229 52.98 23.64 7.37
N VAL A 230 53.04 24.75 8.02
CA VAL A 230 52.72 24.94 9.44
C VAL A 230 51.49 25.82 9.54
N PHE A 231 50.46 25.35 10.32
CA PHE A 231 49.23 26.10 10.51
C PHE A 231 49.36 26.99 11.74
N VAL A 232 49.27 28.30 11.48
CA VAL A 232 49.48 29.32 12.51
C VAL A 232 48.21 30.12 12.72
N GLU A 233 47.85 30.34 13.97
CA GLU A 233 46.81 31.30 14.39
C GLU A 233 47.53 32.65 14.66
N PRO A 234 47.27 33.67 13.85
CA PRO A 234 47.87 35.00 14.07
C PRO A 234 47.44 35.58 15.42
N LEU A 235 48.34 36.30 16.09
CA LEU A 235 48.12 36.90 17.42
C LEU A 235 46.83 37.75 17.47
N GLU A 236 46.55 38.51 16.39
CA GLU A 236 45.38 39.38 16.26
C GLU A 236 44.06 38.63 16.18
N THR A 237 44.05 37.32 15.84
CA THR A 237 42.83 36.49 15.75
C THR A 237 42.62 35.59 16.96
N ILE A 238 43.58 35.45 17.88
CA ILE A 238 43.46 34.56 19.05
C ILE A 238 42.25 34.92 19.92
N ALA A 239 42.04 36.18 20.25
CA ALA A 239 40.90 36.62 21.05
C ALA A 239 39.58 36.36 20.33
N LEU A 240 39.53 36.53 19.02
CA LEU A 240 38.35 36.28 18.20
C LEU A 240 38.02 34.78 18.10
N ASN A 241 39.03 33.95 17.90
CA ASN A 241 38.88 32.49 17.90
C ASN A 241 38.46 31.97 19.29
N ASN A 242 39.02 32.48 20.38
CA ASN A 242 38.61 32.13 21.76
C ASN A 242 37.16 32.46 22.01
N GLU A 243 36.68 33.60 21.54
CA GLU A 243 35.26 33.96 21.65
C GLU A 243 34.38 33.07 20.79
N LEU A 244 34.80 32.68 19.60
CA LEU A 244 34.07 31.75 18.74
C LEU A 244 33.94 30.36 19.45
N VAL A 245 35.03 29.85 20.00
CA VAL A 245 35.01 28.58 20.75
C VAL A 245 34.06 28.68 21.97
N ARG A 246 34.10 29.79 22.71
CA ARG A 246 33.18 30.04 23.83
C ARG A 246 31.74 30.04 23.40
N LEU A 247 31.39 30.72 22.32
CA LEU A 247 30.05 30.74 21.75
C LEU A 247 29.60 29.35 21.30
N HIS A 248 30.48 28.56 20.70
CA HIS A 248 30.18 27.20 20.29
C HIS A 248 29.90 26.29 21.49
N GLU A 249 30.69 26.39 22.58
CA GLU A 249 30.42 25.66 23.82
C GLU A 249 29.08 26.06 24.43
N GLU A 250 28.71 27.33 24.40
CA GLU A 250 27.41 27.81 24.88
C GLU A 250 26.27 27.30 24.02
N GLU A 251 26.44 27.23 22.72
CA GLU A 251 25.50 26.64 21.80
C GLU A 251 25.28 25.16 22.13
N LEU A 252 26.34 24.38 22.31
CA LEU A 252 26.24 22.97 22.70
C LEU A 252 25.51 22.78 24.03
N ARG A 253 25.79 23.62 25.03
CA ARG A 253 25.07 23.58 26.33
C ARG A 253 23.59 23.89 26.16
N GLU A 254 23.23 24.85 25.32
CA GLU A 254 21.83 25.19 25.05
C GLU A 254 21.13 24.06 24.26
N VAL A 255 21.78 23.46 23.26
CA VAL A 255 21.29 22.28 22.55
C VAL A 255 20.98 21.15 23.53
N HIS A 256 21.92 20.81 24.42
CA HIS A 256 21.71 19.78 25.42
C HIS A 256 20.58 20.12 26.39
N ARG A 257 20.43 21.39 26.77
CA ARG A 257 19.33 21.85 27.63
C ARG A 257 17.97 21.62 26.92
N LEU A 258 17.88 21.99 25.66
CA LEU A 258 16.67 21.84 24.84
C LEU A 258 16.31 20.36 24.63
N LEU A 259 17.29 19.51 24.30
CA LEU A 259 17.05 18.08 24.13
C LEU A 259 16.53 17.43 25.43
N ARG A 260 17.06 17.85 26.58
CA ARG A 260 16.56 17.41 27.88
C ARG A 260 15.13 17.90 28.13
N GLU A 261 14.84 19.13 27.82
CA GLU A 261 13.49 19.70 27.93
C GLU A 261 12.50 18.93 27.05
N PHE A 262 12.82 18.72 25.77
CA PHE A 262 11.98 17.98 24.84
C PHE A 262 11.77 16.53 25.28
N THR A 263 12.84 15.87 25.71
CA THR A 263 12.75 14.50 26.28
C THR A 263 11.86 14.46 27.51
N THR A 264 11.93 15.47 28.39
CA THR A 264 11.09 15.54 29.57
C THR A 264 9.62 15.71 29.22
N ARG A 265 9.28 16.57 28.28
CA ARG A 265 7.92 16.73 27.77
C ARG A 265 7.37 15.44 27.14
N MET A 266 8.18 14.72 26.35
CA MET A 266 7.78 13.41 25.82
C MET A 266 7.61 12.37 26.93
N ARG A 267 8.45 12.41 27.98
CA ARG A 267 8.38 11.50 29.13
C ARG A 267 7.08 11.67 29.91
N GLU A 268 6.55 12.87 30.03
CA GLU A 268 5.26 13.15 30.67
C GLU A 268 4.13 12.35 30.00
N HIS A 269 4.27 12.06 28.70
CA HIS A 269 3.33 11.29 27.89
C HIS A 269 3.83 9.87 27.56
N ALA A 270 4.85 9.34 28.26
CA ALA A 270 5.47 8.08 27.87
C ALA A 270 4.53 6.86 27.87
N ILE A 271 3.51 6.86 28.74
CA ILE A 271 2.49 5.81 28.79
C ILE A 271 1.57 5.90 27.56
N GLU A 272 1.12 7.10 27.24
CA GLU A 272 0.24 7.38 26.08
C GLU A 272 0.98 7.12 24.75
N ILE A 273 2.26 7.48 24.66
CA ILE A 273 3.12 7.17 23.53
C ILE A 273 3.25 5.66 23.35
N ALA A 274 3.54 4.91 24.41
CA ALA A 274 3.66 3.46 24.35
C ALA A 274 2.35 2.78 23.91
N ALA A 275 1.21 3.21 24.47
CA ALA A 275 -0.11 2.72 24.09
C ALA A 275 -0.41 3.03 22.61
N SER A 276 -0.07 4.24 22.14
CA SER A 276 -0.26 4.64 20.76
C SER A 276 0.59 3.83 19.77
N VAL A 277 1.85 3.52 20.13
CA VAL A 277 2.72 2.64 19.35
C VAL A 277 2.10 1.25 19.20
N THR A 278 1.63 0.65 20.31
CA THR A 278 0.98 -0.66 20.29
C THR A 278 -0.33 -0.65 19.50
N ALA A 279 -1.15 0.37 19.66
CA ALA A 279 -2.41 0.49 18.92
C ALA A 279 -2.16 0.71 17.41
N LEU A 280 -1.15 1.50 17.06
CA LEU A 280 -0.77 1.75 15.66
C LEU A 280 -0.22 0.48 14.98
N SER A 281 0.63 -0.31 15.68
CA SER A 281 1.16 -1.57 15.14
C SER A 281 0.05 -2.59 14.87
N ARG A 282 -0.93 -2.70 15.77
CA ARG A 282 -2.11 -3.57 15.57
C ARG A 282 -2.98 -3.09 14.40
N LEU A 283 -3.21 -1.80 14.32
CA LEU A 283 -3.98 -1.22 13.22
C LEU A 283 -3.27 -1.46 11.87
N GLU A 284 -1.96 -1.26 11.80
CA GLU A 284 -1.17 -1.55 10.61
C GLU A 284 -1.25 -3.03 10.23
N LEU A 285 -1.12 -3.95 11.19
CA LEU A 285 -1.25 -5.38 10.94
C LEU A 285 -2.63 -5.75 10.38
N LEU A 286 -3.71 -5.16 10.89
CA LEU A 286 -5.07 -5.36 10.36
C LEU A 286 -5.16 -4.92 8.89
N PHE A 287 -4.61 -3.76 8.55
CA PHE A 287 -4.57 -3.29 7.17
C PHE A 287 -3.65 -4.15 6.29
N GLY A 288 -2.52 -4.63 6.82
CA GLY A 288 -1.63 -5.58 6.13
C GLY A 288 -2.33 -6.91 5.79
N LYS A 289 -3.07 -7.49 6.76
CA LYS A 289 -3.93 -8.66 6.52
C LYS A 289 -4.99 -8.40 5.46
N ALA A 290 -5.60 -7.21 5.45
CA ALA A 290 -6.61 -6.83 4.48
C ALA A 290 -6.02 -6.61 3.06
N GLU A 291 -4.84 -6.01 2.94
CA GLU A 291 -4.12 -5.88 1.67
C GLU A 291 -3.75 -7.26 1.09
N PHE A 292 -3.21 -8.14 1.92
CA PHE A 292 -2.95 -9.53 1.54
C PHE A 292 -4.24 -10.23 1.06
N ALA A 293 -5.36 -10.04 1.77
CA ALA A 293 -6.65 -10.61 1.38
C ALA A 293 -7.12 -10.15 0.01
N ILE A 294 -6.97 -8.87 -0.30
CA ILE A 294 -7.35 -8.30 -1.60
C ILE A 294 -6.46 -8.85 -2.71
N GLU A 295 -5.14 -8.88 -2.49
CA GLU A 295 -4.15 -9.33 -3.45
C GLU A 295 -4.31 -10.82 -3.79
N PHE A 296 -4.52 -11.67 -2.78
CA PHE A 296 -4.70 -13.12 -2.91
C PHE A 296 -6.16 -13.54 -3.08
N ARG A 297 -7.09 -12.59 -3.24
CA ARG A 297 -8.53 -12.86 -3.38
C ARG A 297 -9.02 -13.83 -2.30
N CYS A 298 -8.71 -13.49 -1.06
CA CYS A 298 -9.11 -14.27 0.10
C CYS A 298 -10.57 -14.03 0.46
N SER A 299 -11.20 -15.03 1.08
CA SER A 299 -12.38 -14.88 1.90
C SER A 299 -11.99 -14.82 3.38
N VAL A 300 -12.87 -14.27 4.20
CA VAL A 300 -12.72 -14.34 5.65
C VAL A 300 -13.28 -15.67 6.10
N PRO A 301 -12.48 -16.56 6.70
CA PRO A 301 -12.94 -17.87 7.13
C PRO A 301 -13.93 -17.76 8.30
N ARG A 302 -14.71 -18.82 8.52
CA ARG A 302 -15.68 -18.91 9.61
C ARG A 302 -15.40 -20.14 10.48
N LEU A 303 -15.72 -20.03 11.76
CA LEU A 303 -15.75 -21.20 12.62
C LEU A 303 -17.12 -21.88 12.51
N SER A 304 -17.13 -23.21 12.29
CA SER A 304 -18.37 -23.97 12.26
C SER A 304 -19.03 -24.00 13.65
N PRO A 305 -20.36 -24.12 13.71
CA PRO A 305 -21.08 -24.30 14.99
C PRO A 305 -20.61 -25.55 15.74
N GLU A 306 -20.50 -25.50 17.06
CA GLU A 306 -20.04 -26.63 17.88
C GLU A 306 -20.87 -27.91 17.68
N ARG A 307 -22.18 -27.75 17.46
CA ARG A 307 -23.11 -28.88 17.24
C ARG A 307 -23.08 -29.42 15.81
N ALA A 308 -22.46 -28.69 14.88
CA ALA A 308 -22.41 -29.06 13.45
C ALA A 308 -20.97 -28.85 12.91
N ARG A 309 -20.02 -29.50 13.57
CA ARG A 309 -18.58 -29.43 13.19
C ARG A 309 -18.40 -29.91 11.76
N ARG A 310 -17.80 -29.06 10.94
CA ARG A 310 -17.51 -29.36 9.53
C ARG A 310 -16.34 -28.57 9.03
N ILE A 311 -15.64 -29.11 8.05
CA ILE A 311 -14.67 -28.42 7.22
C ILE A 311 -15.33 -28.20 5.86
N VAL A 312 -15.45 -26.95 5.43
CA VAL A 312 -15.91 -26.59 4.07
C VAL A 312 -14.87 -25.74 3.43
N LEU A 313 -14.32 -26.19 2.32
CA LEU A 313 -13.39 -25.43 1.49
C LEU A 313 -13.90 -25.44 0.06
N ARG A 314 -14.04 -24.24 -0.51
CA ARG A 314 -14.37 -24.04 -1.93
C ARG A 314 -13.31 -23.17 -2.57
N GLY A 315 -12.71 -23.66 -3.64
CA GLY A 315 -11.71 -22.92 -4.36
C GLY A 315 -10.46 -22.57 -3.55
N ALA A 316 -10.09 -23.41 -2.57
CA ALA A 316 -8.94 -23.18 -1.70
C ALA A 316 -7.61 -23.31 -2.43
N ARG A 317 -6.72 -22.33 -2.25
CA ARG A 317 -5.41 -22.26 -2.91
C ARG A 317 -4.31 -22.16 -1.87
N HIS A 318 -3.15 -22.76 -2.15
CA HIS A 318 -1.96 -22.63 -1.29
C HIS A 318 -1.30 -21.26 -1.53
N PRO A 319 -1.27 -20.35 -0.54
CA PRO A 319 -0.79 -18.99 -0.75
C PRO A 319 0.66 -18.90 -1.21
N LEU A 320 1.56 -19.72 -0.64
CA LEU A 320 2.97 -19.71 -1.00
C LEU A 320 3.19 -20.25 -2.43
N LEU A 321 2.45 -21.29 -2.81
CA LEU A 321 2.50 -21.82 -4.17
C LEU A 321 1.93 -20.80 -5.18
N GLU A 322 0.86 -20.09 -4.82
CA GLU A 322 0.30 -19.02 -5.64
C GLU A 322 1.31 -17.90 -5.84
N ASP A 323 2.02 -17.49 -4.80
CA ASP A 323 3.08 -16.48 -4.88
C ASP A 323 4.23 -16.89 -5.83
N ILE A 324 4.67 -18.17 -5.75
CA ILE A 324 5.73 -18.73 -6.62
C ILE A 324 5.28 -18.82 -8.09
N LEU A 325 4.02 -19.17 -8.35
CA LEU A 325 3.51 -19.37 -9.71
C LEU A 325 3.08 -18.08 -10.41
N ARG A 326 2.68 -17.06 -9.65
CA ARG A 326 2.20 -15.77 -10.16
C ARG A 326 3.18 -15.07 -11.10
N PRO A 327 4.48 -14.93 -10.79
CA PRO A 327 5.45 -14.35 -11.71
C PRO A 327 5.58 -15.13 -13.03
N GLN A 328 5.33 -16.46 -12.99
CA GLN A 328 5.34 -17.34 -14.15
C GLN A 328 4.03 -17.30 -14.96
N LYS A 329 3.05 -16.46 -14.56
CA LYS A 329 1.70 -16.39 -15.14
C LYS A 329 0.95 -17.74 -15.09
N LYS A 330 1.28 -18.59 -14.14
CA LYS A 330 0.60 -19.86 -13.88
C LYS A 330 -0.35 -19.69 -12.70
N THR A 331 -1.43 -20.47 -12.71
CA THR A 331 -2.44 -20.47 -11.65
C THR A 331 -2.36 -21.74 -10.83
N VAL A 332 -2.62 -21.65 -9.54
CA VAL A 332 -2.79 -22.80 -8.66
C VAL A 332 -4.13 -23.45 -8.98
N VAL A 333 -4.14 -24.77 -9.09
CA VAL A 333 -5.40 -25.53 -9.19
C VAL A 333 -6.04 -25.56 -7.80
N PRO A 334 -7.27 -25.05 -7.64
CA PRO A 334 -7.89 -24.96 -6.34
C PRO A 334 -8.36 -26.31 -5.81
N VAL A 335 -8.37 -26.44 -4.49
CA VAL A 335 -8.88 -27.61 -3.77
C VAL A 335 -10.27 -27.27 -3.20
N SER A 336 -11.24 -28.16 -3.41
CA SER A 336 -12.58 -28.07 -2.80
C SER A 336 -12.92 -29.38 -2.11
N LEU A 337 -13.43 -29.29 -0.88
CA LEU A 337 -13.86 -30.44 -0.10
C LEU A 337 -14.89 -30.05 0.97
N GLU A 338 -15.64 -31.01 1.41
CA GLU A 338 -16.54 -30.94 2.55
C GLU A 338 -16.41 -32.18 3.41
N LEU A 339 -16.11 -32.00 4.70
CA LEU A 339 -16.07 -33.03 5.72
C LEU A 339 -16.98 -32.65 6.89
N ASN A 340 -17.56 -33.59 7.54
CA ASN A 340 -18.42 -33.41 8.72
C ASN A 340 -18.19 -34.51 9.75
N THR A 341 -18.90 -34.49 10.88
CA THR A 341 -18.75 -35.51 11.93
C THR A 341 -19.12 -36.93 11.48
N ALA A 342 -19.99 -37.06 10.47
CA ALA A 342 -20.36 -38.38 9.92
C ALA A 342 -19.30 -38.90 8.91
N GLN A 343 -18.56 -38.00 8.29
CA GLN A 343 -17.46 -38.28 7.36
C GLN A 343 -16.26 -37.42 7.75
N SER A 344 -15.60 -37.79 8.85
CA SER A 344 -14.48 -37.03 9.44
C SER A 344 -13.10 -37.41 8.88
N THR A 345 -13.00 -38.47 8.09
CA THR A 345 -11.74 -38.97 7.55
C THR A 345 -11.71 -38.84 6.04
N LEU A 346 -10.68 -38.19 5.49
CA LEU A 346 -10.42 -38.14 4.05
C LEU A 346 -9.14 -38.87 3.73
N LEU A 347 -9.22 -39.85 2.81
CA LEU A 347 -8.08 -40.61 2.33
C LEU A 347 -7.75 -40.26 0.87
N ILE A 348 -6.68 -39.51 0.64
CA ILE A 348 -6.27 -39.03 -0.69
C ILE A 348 -5.30 -40.04 -1.33
N SER A 349 -5.65 -40.56 -2.50
CA SER A 349 -4.83 -41.50 -3.27
C SER A 349 -4.48 -40.94 -4.65
N GLY A 350 -3.48 -41.53 -5.30
CA GLY A 350 -3.00 -41.10 -6.62
C GLY A 350 -1.48 -41.07 -6.73
N PRO A 351 -0.91 -40.69 -7.88
CA PRO A 351 0.56 -40.62 -8.06
C PRO A 351 1.17 -39.53 -7.15
N ASN A 352 2.46 -39.74 -6.78
CA ASN A 352 3.16 -38.79 -5.89
C ASN A 352 3.28 -37.40 -6.52
N THR A 353 3.44 -37.31 -7.83
CA THR A 353 3.49 -36.08 -8.60
C THR A 353 2.11 -35.39 -8.72
N GLY A 354 1.02 -36.03 -8.27
CA GLY A 354 -0.35 -35.55 -8.44
C GLY A 354 -0.75 -34.38 -7.52
N GLY A 355 0.08 -33.97 -6.54
CA GLY A 355 -0.20 -32.86 -5.64
C GLY A 355 -0.89 -33.23 -4.32
N LYS A 356 -0.85 -34.49 -3.87
CA LYS A 356 -1.43 -34.96 -2.58
C LYS A 356 -0.91 -34.15 -1.39
N THR A 357 0.41 -34.04 -1.30
CA THR A 357 1.12 -33.29 -0.25
C THR A 357 0.71 -31.80 -0.23
N VAL A 358 0.58 -31.21 -1.43
CA VAL A 358 0.15 -29.80 -1.55
C VAL A 358 -1.29 -29.63 -1.08
N ALA A 359 -2.18 -30.57 -1.39
CA ALA A 359 -3.57 -30.53 -0.92
C ALA A 359 -3.65 -30.60 0.63
N LEU A 360 -2.90 -31.54 1.26
CA LEU A 360 -2.82 -31.65 2.72
C LEU A 360 -2.24 -30.37 3.36
N LYS A 361 -1.12 -29.86 2.82
CA LYS A 361 -0.52 -28.60 3.27
C LYS A 361 -1.50 -27.42 3.13
N THR A 362 -2.22 -27.35 2.02
CA THR A 362 -3.22 -26.28 1.81
C THR A 362 -4.27 -26.30 2.91
N ILE A 363 -4.88 -27.45 3.17
CA ILE A 363 -5.94 -27.61 4.16
C ILE A 363 -5.41 -27.25 5.57
N GLY A 364 -4.26 -27.79 5.94
CA GLY A 364 -3.63 -27.55 7.23
C GLY A 364 -3.23 -26.10 7.44
N LEU A 365 -2.62 -25.48 6.42
CA LEU A 365 -2.20 -24.08 6.49
C LEU A 365 -3.43 -23.14 6.61
N LEU A 366 -4.51 -23.40 5.84
CA LEU A 366 -5.72 -22.60 5.94
C LEU A 366 -6.44 -22.79 7.29
N ALA A 367 -6.35 -23.96 7.91
CA ALA A 367 -6.80 -24.16 9.28
C ALA A 367 -6.01 -23.30 10.26
N LEU A 368 -4.66 -23.32 10.20
CA LEU A 368 -3.81 -22.46 11.03
C LEU A 368 -4.08 -20.97 10.78
N MET A 369 -4.27 -20.58 9.51
CA MET A 369 -4.64 -19.19 9.15
C MET A 369 -5.94 -18.76 9.83
N THR A 370 -6.97 -19.62 9.79
CA THR A 370 -8.25 -19.37 10.44
C THR A 370 -8.07 -19.14 11.95
N HIS A 371 -7.34 -20.03 12.62
CA HIS A 371 -7.04 -19.96 14.04
C HIS A 371 -6.15 -18.77 14.44
N ALA A 372 -5.36 -18.23 13.49
CA ALA A 372 -4.54 -17.04 13.68
C ALA A 372 -5.25 -15.73 13.28
N GLY A 373 -6.55 -15.77 12.99
CA GLY A 373 -7.29 -14.60 12.53
C GLY A 373 -6.74 -14.02 11.21
N LEU A 374 -6.31 -14.89 10.29
CA LEU A 374 -5.83 -14.53 8.95
C LEU A 374 -6.89 -14.87 7.89
N PRO A 375 -7.03 -14.06 6.85
CA PRO A 375 -7.92 -14.35 5.72
C PRO A 375 -7.37 -15.54 4.90
N ALA A 376 -8.26 -16.40 4.39
CA ALA A 376 -7.90 -17.59 3.65
C ALA A 376 -8.05 -17.40 2.12
N PRO A 377 -7.06 -17.78 1.30
CA PRO A 377 -7.15 -17.71 -0.16
C PRO A 377 -8.08 -18.82 -0.70
N ALA A 378 -9.38 -18.61 -0.52
CA ALA A 378 -10.46 -19.48 -0.92
C ALA A 378 -11.70 -18.65 -1.26
N GLU A 379 -12.66 -19.22 -1.99
CA GLU A 379 -13.99 -18.63 -2.19
C GLU A 379 -14.83 -18.75 -0.91
N GLU A 380 -14.73 -19.90 -0.22
CA GLU A 380 -15.34 -20.17 1.05
C GLU A 380 -14.42 -21.06 1.89
N ALA A 381 -14.26 -20.69 3.18
CA ALA A 381 -13.50 -21.47 4.15
C ALA A 381 -14.26 -21.52 5.48
N GLU A 382 -14.56 -22.71 5.96
CA GLU A 382 -15.17 -22.96 7.25
C GLU A 382 -14.45 -24.12 7.92
N PHE A 383 -14.04 -23.91 9.19
CA PHE A 383 -13.37 -24.93 9.98
C PHE A 383 -14.04 -25.08 11.36
N PRO A 384 -13.99 -26.28 11.98
CA PRO A 384 -14.28 -26.39 13.41
C PRO A 384 -13.22 -25.65 14.23
N LEU A 385 -13.53 -25.36 15.47
CA LEU A 385 -12.52 -24.97 16.44
C LEU A 385 -11.68 -26.21 16.76
N PHE A 386 -10.39 -26.16 16.37
CA PHE A 386 -9.45 -27.21 16.71
C PHE A 386 -8.71 -26.86 18.00
N ASP A 387 -8.55 -27.84 18.88
CA ASP A 387 -7.66 -27.74 20.03
C ASP A 387 -6.19 -27.87 19.58
N GLU A 388 -5.95 -28.72 18.57
CA GLU A 388 -4.64 -28.94 18.03
C GLU A 388 -4.68 -29.33 16.54
N VAL A 389 -3.72 -28.82 15.78
CA VAL A 389 -3.44 -29.25 14.41
C VAL A 389 -2.15 -30.06 14.44
N LEU A 390 -2.24 -31.33 14.05
CA LEU A 390 -1.14 -32.28 14.05
C LEU A 390 -0.79 -32.63 12.61
N ALA A 391 0.47 -32.43 12.19
CA ALA A 391 0.90 -32.69 10.84
C ALA A 391 2.19 -33.53 10.81
N ASP A 392 2.17 -34.61 10.04
CA ASP A 392 3.30 -35.41 9.64
C ASP A 392 3.39 -35.39 8.11
N ILE A 393 4.02 -34.32 7.58
CA ILE A 393 4.10 -34.01 6.16
C ILE A 393 5.53 -33.65 5.79
N GLY A 394 6.08 -34.33 4.79
CA GLY A 394 7.41 -34.10 4.24
C GLY A 394 8.39 -35.27 4.44
N ASP A 395 9.57 -35.18 3.83
CA ASP A 395 10.62 -36.17 3.96
C ASP A 395 11.46 -35.92 5.21
N HIS A 396 11.25 -36.72 6.25
CA HIS A 396 12.04 -36.71 7.49
C HIS A 396 13.44 -37.32 7.26
N GLN A 397 14.20 -36.86 6.26
CA GLN A 397 15.58 -37.21 6.05
C GLN A 397 16.49 -36.23 6.82
N SER A 398 16.44 -36.27 8.14
CA SER A 398 17.43 -35.58 8.97
C SER A 398 18.65 -36.49 9.10
N LEU A 399 19.76 -36.10 8.50
CA LEU A 399 21.08 -36.73 8.71
C LEU A 399 21.56 -36.63 10.20
N ALA A 400 20.94 -35.82 10.99
CA ALA A 400 21.27 -35.60 12.42
C ALA A 400 20.61 -36.65 13.34
N GLU A 401 19.47 -37.22 12.94
CA GLU A 401 18.80 -38.30 13.66
C GLU A 401 19.05 -39.58 12.88
N SER A 402 19.81 -40.50 13.43
CA SER A 402 20.17 -41.80 12.85
C SER A 402 19.00 -42.80 12.71
N LEU A 403 17.76 -42.28 12.65
CA LEU A 403 16.54 -43.05 12.48
C LEU A 403 16.24 -43.26 10.99
N SER A 404 15.77 -44.43 10.65
CA SER A 404 15.23 -44.66 9.30
C SER A 404 13.96 -43.82 9.09
N SER A 405 13.64 -43.50 7.85
CA SER A 405 12.40 -42.73 7.51
C SER A 405 11.14 -43.37 8.09
N PHE A 406 11.08 -44.71 8.18
CA PHE A 406 10.00 -45.42 8.84
C PHE A 406 9.95 -45.14 10.35
N SER A 407 11.07 -45.23 11.03
CA SER A 407 11.14 -45.01 12.48
C SER A 407 10.71 -43.57 12.87
N SER A 408 11.15 -42.56 12.11
CA SER A 408 10.75 -41.16 12.32
C SER A 408 9.24 -40.97 12.14
N HIS A 409 8.67 -41.56 11.10
CA HIS A 409 7.23 -41.53 10.85
C HIS A 409 6.44 -42.20 12.00
N ILE A 410 6.89 -43.38 12.50
CA ILE A 410 6.23 -44.08 13.63
C ILE A 410 6.32 -43.25 14.92
N VAL A 411 7.43 -42.59 15.18
CA VAL A 411 7.56 -41.67 16.34
C VAL A 411 6.58 -40.50 16.22
N ALA A 412 6.44 -39.92 15.04
CA ALA A 412 5.45 -38.85 14.78
C ALA A 412 4.01 -39.35 14.98
N VAL A 413 3.66 -40.48 14.37
CA VAL A 413 2.32 -41.13 14.52
C VAL A 413 2.03 -41.43 16.00
N ARG A 414 3.00 -41.97 16.77
CA ARG A 414 2.83 -42.21 18.20
C ARG A 414 2.53 -40.91 18.95
N SER A 415 3.31 -39.85 18.72
CA SER A 415 3.07 -38.53 19.35
C SER A 415 1.69 -37.99 19.01
N MET A 416 1.26 -38.11 17.75
CA MET A 416 -0.09 -37.70 17.36
C MET A 416 -1.19 -38.54 18.05
N LEU A 417 -1.00 -39.87 18.17
CA LEU A 417 -1.93 -40.75 18.90
C LEU A 417 -2.03 -40.40 20.38
N GLU A 418 -0.94 -39.95 21.00
CA GLU A 418 -0.94 -39.53 22.41
C GLU A 418 -1.67 -38.17 22.62
N ARG A 419 -1.61 -37.25 21.66
CA ARG A 419 -2.10 -35.87 21.75
C ARG A 419 -3.48 -35.66 21.18
N ALA A 420 -3.83 -36.33 20.10
CA ALA A 420 -5.08 -36.10 19.38
C ALA A 420 -6.32 -36.37 20.22
N THR A 421 -7.23 -35.43 20.19
CA THR A 421 -8.57 -35.51 20.78
C THR A 421 -9.64 -35.62 19.68
N GLY A 422 -10.92 -35.61 20.07
CA GLY A 422 -12.01 -35.47 19.10
C GLY A 422 -12.05 -34.13 18.39
N ASP A 423 -11.43 -33.09 18.94
CA ASP A 423 -11.41 -31.73 18.40
C ASP A 423 -10.11 -31.42 17.65
N SER A 424 -9.27 -32.43 17.37
CA SER A 424 -8.03 -32.23 16.66
C SER A 424 -8.17 -32.39 15.14
N LEU A 425 -7.29 -31.71 14.38
CA LEU A 425 -7.06 -31.95 12.96
C LEU A 425 -5.74 -32.74 12.78
N VAL A 426 -5.83 -33.90 12.15
CA VAL A 426 -4.69 -34.79 11.91
C VAL A 426 -4.40 -34.88 10.43
N LEU A 427 -3.15 -34.58 10.03
CA LEU A 427 -2.68 -34.56 8.65
C LEU A 427 -1.49 -35.52 8.51
N MET A 428 -1.60 -36.54 7.66
CA MET A 428 -0.55 -37.53 7.45
C MET A 428 -0.25 -37.72 5.97
N ASP A 429 0.99 -37.53 5.59
CA ASP A 429 1.41 -37.76 4.21
C ASP A 429 2.07 -39.14 4.07
N GLU A 430 1.70 -39.89 3.02
CA GLU A 430 2.18 -41.21 2.70
C GLU A 430 2.13 -42.22 3.87
N LEU A 431 0.99 -42.28 4.57
CA LEU A 431 0.79 -43.15 5.72
C LEU A 431 1.07 -44.64 5.34
N GLY A 432 1.89 -45.30 6.15
CA GLY A 432 2.29 -46.70 5.97
C GLY A 432 3.45 -46.93 4.98
N ARG A 433 4.16 -45.89 4.55
CA ARG A 433 5.35 -46.01 3.66
C ARG A 433 6.56 -46.55 4.40
N ALA A 434 7.55 -47.00 3.60
CA ALA A 434 8.91 -47.41 4.04
C ALA A 434 8.97 -48.68 4.89
N THR A 435 7.92 -49.53 4.80
CA THR A 435 7.88 -50.91 5.32
C THR A 435 7.25 -51.83 4.28
N ASP A 436 7.07 -53.11 4.62
CA ASP A 436 6.32 -54.02 3.76
C ASP A 436 4.92 -53.49 3.47
N PRO A 437 4.42 -53.55 2.22
CA PRO A 437 3.12 -53.02 1.86
C PRO A 437 1.91 -53.57 2.62
N GLU A 438 1.96 -54.85 3.03
CA GLU A 438 0.90 -55.47 3.80
C GLU A 438 0.92 -55.00 5.25
N GLU A 439 2.11 -54.95 5.87
CA GLU A 439 2.30 -54.45 7.22
C GLU A 439 1.96 -52.95 7.31
N GLY A 440 2.50 -52.14 6.37
CA GLY A 440 2.24 -50.72 6.27
C GLY A 440 0.74 -50.39 6.05
N GLY A 441 0.09 -51.22 5.22
CA GLY A 441 -1.34 -51.12 4.96
C GLY A 441 -2.18 -51.43 6.20
N ALA A 442 -1.88 -52.52 6.92
CA ALA A 442 -2.58 -52.90 8.13
C ALA A 442 -2.41 -51.89 9.26
N LEU A 443 -1.14 -51.42 9.45
CA LEU A 443 -0.83 -50.37 10.41
C LEU A 443 -1.57 -49.06 10.08
N GLY A 444 -1.52 -48.64 8.82
CA GLY A 444 -2.20 -47.41 8.36
C GLY A 444 -3.69 -47.41 8.58
N VAL A 445 -4.35 -48.54 8.25
CA VAL A 445 -5.79 -48.77 8.52
C VAL A 445 -6.08 -48.64 10.02
N THR A 446 -5.26 -49.28 10.87
CA THR A 446 -5.47 -49.28 12.34
C THR A 446 -5.31 -47.87 12.93
N VAL A 447 -4.31 -47.09 12.44
CA VAL A 447 -4.08 -45.70 12.83
C VAL A 447 -5.25 -44.82 12.44
N LEU A 448 -5.72 -44.92 11.18
CA LEU A 448 -6.89 -44.16 10.71
C LEU A 448 -8.14 -44.49 11.52
N GLU A 449 -8.39 -45.75 11.77
CA GLU A 449 -9.53 -46.20 12.57
C GLU A 449 -9.49 -45.64 13.99
N THR A 450 -8.29 -45.58 14.60
CA THR A 450 -8.12 -45.05 15.94
C THR A 450 -8.48 -43.54 15.99
N PHE A 451 -8.02 -42.73 15.03
CA PHE A 451 -8.41 -41.32 14.97
C PHE A 451 -9.87 -41.11 14.66
N ARG A 452 -10.44 -41.94 13.74
CA ARG A 452 -11.87 -41.93 13.41
C ARG A 452 -12.72 -42.21 14.65
N MET A 453 -12.36 -43.21 15.43
CA MET A 453 -13.07 -43.60 16.66
C MET A 453 -13.00 -42.51 17.74
N ARG A 454 -11.93 -41.70 17.75
CA ARG A 454 -11.80 -40.55 18.62
C ARG A 454 -12.66 -39.36 18.14
N GLY A 455 -13.14 -39.38 16.90
CA GLY A 455 -13.90 -38.25 16.31
C GLY A 455 -13.03 -37.13 15.75
N ALA A 456 -11.71 -37.32 15.62
CA ALA A 456 -10.79 -36.34 15.03
C ALA A 456 -11.02 -36.19 13.52
N PHE A 457 -10.87 -34.97 13.01
CA PHE A 457 -10.80 -34.80 11.55
C PHE A 457 -9.44 -35.26 11.06
N THR A 458 -9.43 -36.26 10.18
CA THR A 458 -8.19 -36.92 9.73
C THR A 458 -8.10 -36.86 8.22
N LEU A 459 -7.02 -36.34 7.70
CA LEU A 459 -6.71 -36.31 6.28
C LEU A 459 -5.38 -37.04 6.07
N ALA A 460 -5.38 -38.08 5.27
CA ALA A 460 -4.18 -38.85 5.00
C ALA A 460 -4.00 -39.09 3.50
N SER A 461 -2.74 -39.10 3.05
CA SER A 461 -2.41 -39.56 1.71
C SER A 461 -1.87 -40.97 1.76
N THR A 462 -2.13 -41.77 0.72
CA THR A 462 -1.57 -43.11 0.59
C THR A 462 -1.50 -43.57 -0.86
N HIS A 463 -0.63 -44.53 -1.10
CA HIS A 463 -0.57 -45.29 -2.33
C HIS A 463 -0.93 -46.79 -2.10
N LEU A 464 -1.13 -47.21 -0.83
CA LEU A 464 -1.34 -48.57 -0.42
C LEU A 464 -2.79 -49.06 -0.72
N MET A 465 -2.90 -50.24 -1.33
CA MET A 465 -4.21 -50.79 -1.75
C MET A 465 -5.13 -51.10 -0.57
N ALA A 466 -4.62 -51.65 0.53
CA ALA A 466 -5.38 -51.97 1.72
C ALA A 466 -6.13 -50.72 2.29
N MET A 467 -5.47 -49.59 2.30
CA MET A 467 -6.08 -48.33 2.77
C MET A 467 -7.14 -47.79 1.81
N LYS A 468 -6.93 -47.92 0.48
CA LYS A 468 -7.93 -47.57 -0.52
C LYS A 468 -9.21 -48.37 -0.38
N VAL A 469 -9.07 -49.68 -0.14
CA VAL A 469 -10.17 -50.59 0.11
C VAL A 469 -10.88 -50.24 1.40
N TYR A 470 -10.15 -49.97 2.49
CA TYR A 470 -10.70 -49.54 3.77
C TYR A 470 -11.55 -48.28 3.58
N GLY A 471 -11.04 -47.25 2.86
CA GLY A 471 -11.79 -46.03 2.57
C GLY A 471 -13.04 -46.26 1.72
N ALA A 472 -13.09 -47.28 0.88
CA ALA A 472 -14.25 -47.62 0.05
C ALA A 472 -15.30 -48.44 0.81
N SER A 473 -14.92 -49.21 1.85
CA SER A 473 -15.78 -50.14 2.60
C SER A 473 -16.25 -49.58 3.95
N THR A 474 -15.60 -48.53 4.48
CA THR A 474 -15.87 -48.05 5.84
C THR A 474 -16.72 -46.80 5.83
N SER A 475 -17.85 -46.83 6.51
CA SER A 475 -18.67 -45.61 6.70
C SER A 475 -17.89 -44.59 7.53
N GLY A 476 -17.98 -43.30 7.15
CA GLY A 476 -17.26 -42.23 7.83
C GLY A 476 -15.86 -41.91 7.25
N VAL A 477 -15.40 -42.73 6.27
CA VAL A 477 -14.21 -42.45 5.50
C VAL A 477 -14.60 -42.06 4.09
N LEU A 478 -14.04 -40.93 3.62
CA LEU A 478 -14.23 -40.44 2.27
C LEU A 478 -12.95 -40.70 1.48
N ASN A 479 -13.05 -41.35 0.34
CA ASN A 479 -11.94 -41.46 -0.58
C ASN A 479 -11.85 -40.21 -1.45
N GLY A 480 -10.60 -39.76 -1.71
CA GLY A 480 -10.26 -38.73 -2.69
C GLY A 480 -9.19 -39.24 -3.65
N SER A 481 -9.25 -38.81 -4.89
CA SER A 481 -8.22 -39.08 -5.88
C SER A 481 -7.67 -37.78 -6.45
N MET A 482 -6.33 -37.72 -6.62
CA MET A 482 -5.73 -36.65 -7.40
C MET A 482 -5.88 -36.94 -8.88
N GLY A 483 -6.46 -35.99 -9.61
CA GLY A 483 -6.76 -36.14 -11.02
C GLY A 483 -5.49 -36.31 -11.86
N PHE A 484 -5.58 -37.18 -12.86
CA PHE A 484 -4.53 -37.49 -13.80
C PHE A 484 -5.14 -37.60 -15.20
N ASP A 485 -4.60 -36.89 -16.16
CA ASP A 485 -5.04 -36.98 -17.55
C ASP A 485 -4.46 -38.21 -18.20
N GLU A 486 -5.30 -39.19 -18.50
CA GLU A 486 -4.87 -40.48 -19.12
C GLU A 486 -4.30 -40.26 -20.54
N ALA A 487 -4.71 -39.23 -21.26
CA ALA A 487 -4.24 -38.93 -22.62
C ALA A 487 -2.87 -38.26 -22.63
N THR A 488 -2.66 -37.28 -21.73
CA THR A 488 -1.41 -36.55 -21.61
C THR A 488 -0.47 -37.09 -20.55
N LEU A 489 -0.92 -37.99 -19.67
CA LEU A 489 -0.25 -38.50 -18.46
C LEU A 489 0.31 -37.36 -17.58
N GLN A 490 -0.32 -36.20 -17.64
CA GLN A 490 0.00 -35.05 -16.79
C GLN A 490 -0.94 -35.01 -15.58
N PRO A 491 -0.43 -34.66 -14.39
CA PRO A 491 -1.30 -34.44 -13.26
C PRO A 491 -2.19 -33.21 -13.52
N THR A 492 -3.48 -33.36 -13.27
CA THR A 492 -4.43 -32.24 -13.35
C THR A 492 -4.48 -31.45 -12.05
N TYR A 493 -3.92 -31.99 -10.97
CA TYR A 493 -3.91 -31.43 -9.61
C TYR A 493 -5.33 -31.23 -9.00
N VAL A 494 -6.37 -31.70 -9.65
CA VAL A 494 -7.75 -31.61 -9.18
C VAL A 494 -8.04 -32.72 -8.17
N LEU A 495 -8.48 -32.37 -6.95
CA LEU A 495 -8.95 -33.34 -5.97
C LEU A 495 -10.40 -33.74 -6.30
N ARG A 496 -10.61 -35.02 -6.60
CA ARG A 496 -11.94 -35.62 -6.83
C ARG A 496 -12.33 -36.48 -5.64
N LEU A 497 -13.49 -36.24 -5.08
CA LEU A 497 -14.00 -36.98 -3.93
C LEU A 497 -14.89 -38.15 -4.35
N GLY A 498 -14.92 -39.21 -3.55
CA GLY A 498 -15.81 -40.36 -3.72
C GLY A 498 -15.14 -41.65 -4.23
N ALA A 499 -14.16 -41.56 -5.13
CA ALA A 499 -13.43 -42.73 -5.59
C ALA A 499 -11.93 -42.68 -5.25
N PRO A 500 -11.31 -43.80 -4.91
CA PRO A 500 -9.85 -43.87 -4.78
C PRO A 500 -9.18 -43.78 -6.16
N GLY A 501 -7.99 -43.15 -6.22
CA GLY A 501 -7.23 -43.02 -7.48
C GLY A 501 -6.71 -44.35 -8.00
N LYS A 502 -6.71 -44.47 -9.33
CA LYS A 502 -6.05 -45.60 -10.01
C LYS A 502 -4.55 -45.55 -9.77
N SER A 503 -3.93 -46.75 -9.74
CA SER A 503 -2.49 -46.86 -9.75
C SER A 503 -2.02 -46.76 -11.21
N ALA A 504 -1.39 -45.64 -11.57
CA ALA A 504 -0.95 -45.31 -12.94
C ALA A 504 0.52 -45.64 -13.20
N GLY A 505 1.23 -46.34 -12.30
CA GLY A 505 2.68 -46.54 -12.39
C GLY A 505 3.11 -47.25 -13.68
N LEU A 506 2.41 -48.30 -14.11
CA LEU A 506 2.74 -49.04 -15.34
C LEU A 506 2.37 -48.18 -16.60
N ASP A 507 1.33 -47.40 -16.56
CA ASP A 507 0.93 -46.53 -17.67
C ASP A 507 1.92 -45.37 -17.85
N ILE A 508 2.40 -44.81 -16.74
CA ILE A 508 3.48 -43.81 -16.74
C ILE A 508 4.79 -44.41 -17.27
N ALA A 509 5.18 -45.65 -16.83
CA ALA A 509 6.35 -46.32 -17.29
C ALA A 509 6.31 -46.61 -18.80
N SER A 510 5.15 -47.06 -19.30
CA SER A 510 4.91 -47.29 -20.75
C SER A 510 5.18 -46.00 -21.54
N ARG A 511 4.69 -44.89 -21.06
CA ARG A 511 4.82 -43.60 -21.75
C ARG A 511 6.20 -42.98 -21.65
N LEU A 512 6.94 -43.23 -20.59
CA LEU A 512 8.32 -42.83 -20.46
C LEU A 512 9.27 -43.66 -21.35
N GLY A 513 8.69 -44.51 -22.19
CA GLY A 513 9.42 -45.27 -23.22
C GLY A 513 9.90 -46.66 -22.78
N LEU A 514 9.36 -47.16 -21.64
CA LEU A 514 9.63 -48.57 -21.29
C LEU A 514 8.95 -49.49 -22.28
N ASP A 515 9.67 -50.56 -22.72
CA ASP A 515 9.18 -51.52 -23.71
C ASP A 515 7.78 -52.04 -23.36
N PRO A 516 6.79 -51.92 -24.23
CA PRO A 516 5.43 -52.45 -24.03
C PRO A 516 5.41 -53.92 -23.60
N ALA A 517 6.34 -54.75 -24.14
CA ALA A 517 6.45 -56.15 -23.76
C ALA A 517 6.84 -56.35 -22.29
N LEU A 518 7.68 -55.47 -21.72
CA LEU A 518 8.01 -55.49 -20.30
C LEU A 518 6.82 -55.03 -19.44
N ILE A 519 6.04 -54.04 -19.91
CA ILE A 519 4.83 -53.56 -19.22
C ILE A 519 3.78 -54.66 -19.16
N ASP A 520 3.56 -55.38 -20.28
CA ASP A 520 2.60 -56.47 -20.33
C ASP A 520 3.04 -57.67 -19.46
N GLN A 521 4.34 -57.97 -19.41
CA GLN A 521 4.87 -58.95 -18.48
C GLN A 521 4.70 -58.51 -17.01
N ALA A 522 4.92 -57.24 -16.71
CA ALA A 522 4.70 -56.73 -15.36
C ALA A 522 3.22 -56.84 -14.96
N ARG A 523 2.30 -56.45 -15.87
CA ARG A 523 0.86 -56.60 -15.66
C ARG A 523 0.46 -58.07 -15.46
N ALA A 524 1.10 -58.97 -16.20
CA ALA A 524 0.84 -60.43 -16.07
C ALA A 524 1.29 -61.00 -14.72
N ARG A 525 2.32 -60.41 -14.07
CA ARG A 525 2.83 -60.83 -12.76
C ARG A 525 2.10 -60.26 -11.57
N MET A 526 1.22 -59.28 -11.76
CA MET A 526 0.38 -58.77 -10.67
C MET A 526 -0.55 -59.88 -10.13
N ALA A 527 -0.72 -59.90 -8.79
CA ALA A 527 -1.58 -60.90 -8.15
C ALA A 527 -3.04 -60.78 -8.64
N GLY A 528 -3.77 -61.90 -8.72
CA GLY A 528 -5.17 -61.93 -9.24
C GLY A 528 -6.12 -61.02 -8.43
N SER A 529 -5.98 -61.03 -7.11
CA SER A 529 -6.77 -60.17 -6.18
C SER A 529 -6.57 -58.70 -6.44
N ASP A 530 -5.33 -58.28 -6.70
CA ASP A 530 -5.01 -56.86 -6.99
C ASP A 530 -5.57 -56.38 -8.33
N ARG A 531 -5.64 -57.27 -9.33
CA ARG A 531 -6.27 -57.02 -10.62
C ARG A 531 -7.77 -56.81 -10.50
N ASP A 532 -8.47 -57.63 -9.74
CA ASP A 532 -9.94 -57.57 -9.57
C ASP A 532 -10.33 -56.33 -8.79
N VAL A 533 -9.59 -55.98 -7.73
CA VAL A 533 -9.81 -54.75 -6.97
C VAL A 533 -9.48 -53.53 -7.85
N SER A 534 -8.38 -53.54 -8.59
CA SER A 534 -7.99 -52.46 -9.50
C SER A 534 -9.05 -52.25 -10.61
N ARG A 535 -9.61 -53.34 -11.17
CA ARG A 535 -10.70 -53.25 -12.15
C ARG A 535 -11.99 -52.65 -11.55
N PHE A 536 -12.42 -53.15 -10.37
CA PHE A 536 -13.56 -52.56 -9.66
C PHE A 536 -13.43 -51.10 -9.34
N LEU A 537 -12.25 -50.67 -8.83
CA LEU A 537 -11.95 -49.29 -8.58
C LEU A 537 -11.92 -48.44 -9.88
N GLY A 538 -11.46 -49.03 -10.98
CA GLY A 538 -11.49 -48.39 -12.31
C GLY A 538 -12.92 -48.18 -12.83
N GLU A 539 -13.81 -49.13 -12.69
CA GLU A 539 -15.22 -49.03 -13.08
C GLU A 539 -15.94 -47.97 -12.24
N MET A 540 -15.70 -47.95 -10.94
CA MET A 540 -16.24 -46.94 -10.03
C MET A 540 -15.75 -45.53 -10.35
N HIS A 541 -14.49 -45.38 -10.67
CA HIS A 541 -13.92 -44.10 -11.10
C HIS A 541 -14.56 -43.60 -12.40
N HIS A 542 -14.70 -44.45 -13.41
CA HIS A 542 -15.33 -44.09 -14.69
C HIS A 542 -16.80 -43.67 -14.49
N LYS A 543 -17.51 -44.35 -13.59
CA LYS A 543 -18.90 -43.99 -13.29
C LYS A 543 -19.06 -42.65 -12.58
N LEU A 544 -18.10 -42.32 -11.70
CA LEU A 544 -18.03 -41.02 -11.05
C LEU A 544 -17.66 -39.90 -12.03
N GLU A 545 -16.71 -40.15 -12.96
CA GLU A 545 -16.40 -39.17 -14.02
C GLU A 545 -17.61 -38.86 -14.91
N GLN A 546 -18.42 -39.88 -15.22
CA GLN A 546 -19.66 -39.65 -15.97
C GLN A 546 -20.65 -38.77 -15.18
N LEU A 547 -20.84 -39.06 -13.86
CA LEU A 547 -21.70 -38.24 -13.02
C LEU A 547 -21.20 -36.81 -12.82
N GLU A 548 -19.88 -36.60 -12.72
CA GLU A 548 -19.28 -35.27 -12.65
C GLU A 548 -19.46 -34.50 -13.96
N ALA A 549 -19.28 -35.14 -15.10
CA ALA A 549 -19.52 -34.55 -16.41
C ALA A 549 -21.01 -34.13 -16.57
N GLU A 550 -21.96 -35.00 -16.16
CA GLU A 550 -23.39 -34.66 -16.15
C GLU A 550 -23.71 -33.48 -15.21
N ARG A 551 -23.11 -33.45 -14.01
CA ARG A 551 -23.25 -32.35 -13.07
C ARG A 551 -22.70 -31.03 -13.63
N ALA A 552 -21.55 -31.08 -14.28
CA ALA A 552 -20.93 -29.91 -14.94
C ALA A 552 -21.82 -29.38 -16.09
N GLU A 553 -22.41 -30.27 -16.88
CA GLU A 553 -23.36 -29.91 -17.94
C GLU A 553 -24.62 -29.25 -17.36
N ILE A 554 -25.19 -29.83 -16.30
CA ILE A 554 -26.35 -29.24 -15.61
C ILE A 554 -26.01 -27.88 -15.01
N ALA A 555 -24.83 -27.74 -14.39
CA ALA A 555 -24.38 -26.45 -13.83
C ALA A 555 -24.21 -25.38 -14.92
N ALA A 556 -23.58 -25.73 -16.04
CA ALA A 556 -23.42 -24.83 -17.18
C ALA A 556 -24.78 -24.43 -17.79
N ARG A 557 -25.74 -25.38 -17.85
CA ARG A 557 -27.10 -25.12 -18.34
C ARG A 557 -27.88 -24.20 -17.39
N ASN A 558 -27.73 -24.38 -16.09
CA ASN A 558 -28.33 -23.49 -15.08
C ASN A 558 -27.75 -22.07 -15.18
N GLN A 559 -26.42 -21.95 -15.28
CA GLN A 559 -25.77 -20.64 -15.44
C GLN A 559 -26.20 -19.92 -16.71
N ALA A 560 -26.35 -20.67 -17.83
CA ALA A 560 -26.87 -20.10 -19.08
C ALA A 560 -28.34 -19.66 -18.96
N LEU A 561 -29.14 -20.38 -18.16
CA LEU A 561 -30.53 -19.98 -17.87
C LEU A 561 -30.58 -18.71 -17.02
N THR A 562 -29.76 -18.60 -15.98
CA THR A 562 -29.70 -17.39 -15.14
C THR A 562 -29.28 -16.16 -15.96
N LEU A 563 -28.23 -16.27 -16.79
CA LEU A 563 -27.83 -15.19 -17.69
C LEU A 563 -28.92 -14.78 -18.69
N ARG A 564 -29.72 -15.76 -19.14
CA ARG A 564 -30.85 -15.51 -20.03
C ARG A 564 -32.01 -14.83 -19.30
N GLU A 565 -32.28 -15.19 -18.06
CA GLU A 565 -33.28 -14.55 -17.20
C GLU A 565 -32.88 -13.09 -16.91
N GLU A 566 -31.64 -12.83 -16.49
CA GLU A 566 -31.11 -11.47 -16.29
C GLU A 566 -31.18 -10.65 -17.59
N GLY A 567 -30.84 -11.23 -18.73
CA GLY A 567 -30.95 -10.57 -20.04
C GLY A 567 -32.40 -10.23 -20.42
N LEU A 568 -33.36 -11.10 -20.07
CA LEU A 568 -34.80 -10.84 -20.28
C LEU A 568 -35.33 -9.73 -19.35
N GLU A 569 -34.91 -9.73 -18.08
CA GLU A 569 -35.27 -8.67 -17.13
C GLU A 569 -34.74 -7.29 -17.58
N GLN A 570 -33.47 -7.22 -17.98
CA GLN A 570 -32.90 -5.98 -18.52
C GLN A 570 -33.60 -5.51 -19.82
N ALA A 571 -33.94 -6.46 -20.70
CA ALA A 571 -34.68 -6.13 -21.92
C ALA A 571 -36.09 -5.66 -21.61
N TRP A 572 -36.77 -6.23 -20.63
CA TRP A 572 -38.08 -5.81 -20.16
C TRP A 572 -38.02 -4.41 -19.50
N GLU A 573 -37.01 -4.18 -18.65
CA GLU A 573 -36.80 -2.88 -18.00
C GLU A 573 -36.55 -1.75 -19.02
N ARG A 574 -35.72 -2.01 -20.04
CA ARG A 574 -35.50 -1.05 -21.14
C ARG A 574 -36.78 -0.74 -21.91
N LYS A 575 -37.60 -1.77 -22.20
CA LYS A 575 -38.90 -1.58 -22.87
C LYS A 575 -39.89 -0.80 -21.99
N TYR A 576 -39.88 -1.04 -20.67
CA TYR A 576 -40.73 -0.35 -19.72
C TYR A 576 -40.36 1.13 -19.60
N ILE A 577 -39.06 1.44 -19.47
CA ILE A 577 -38.54 2.81 -19.44
C ILE A 577 -38.87 3.55 -20.75
N ALA A 578 -38.64 2.90 -21.91
CA ALA A 578 -38.99 3.47 -23.22
C ALA A 578 -40.48 3.79 -23.35
N LYS A 579 -41.35 2.93 -22.79
CA LYS A 579 -42.79 3.16 -22.77
C LYS A 579 -43.20 4.32 -21.84
N ILE A 580 -42.56 4.46 -20.69
CA ILE A 580 -42.77 5.62 -19.81
C ILE A 580 -42.38 6.91 -20.52
N HIS A 581 -41.21 6.99 -21.12
CA HIS A 581 -40.79 8.19 -21.88
C HIS A 581 -41.70 8.51 -23.08
N GLU A 582 -42.28 7.50 -23.73
CA GLU A 582 -43.26 7.72 -24.80
C GLU A 582 -44.56 8.34 -24.23
N VAL A 583 -45.06 7.83 -23.10
CA VAL A 583 -46.24 8.38 -22.42
C VAL A 583 -45.99 9.80 -21.91
N GLU A 584 -44.80 10.06 -21.33
CA GLU A 584 -44.42 11.40 -20.89
C GLU A 584 -44.35 12.39 -22.04
N ARG A 585 -43.81 11.97 -23.19
CA ARG A 585 -43.77 12.80 -24.39
C ARG A 585 -45.19 13.09 -24.94
N GLN A 586 -46.08 12.09 -24.96
CA GLN A 586 -47.47 12.29 -25.35
C GLN A 586 -48.20 13.23 -24.38
N ALA A 587 -47.92 13.13 -23.07
CA ALA A 587 -48.50 14.04 -22.07
C ALA A 587 -47.99 15.47 -22.25
N ALA A 588 -46.69 15.65 -22.50
CA ALA A 588 -46.10 16.95 -22.79
C ALA A 588 -46.68 17.59 -24.07
N ASP A 589 -46.82 16.82 -25.17
CA ASP A 589 -47.42 17.27 -26.41
C ASP A 589 -48.90 17.67 -26.25
N LEU A 590 -49.64 16.90 -25.42
CA LEU A 590 -51.02 17.25 -25.05
C LEU A 590 -51.12 18.56 -24.23
N SER A 591 -50.19 18.76 -23.30
CA SER A 591 -50.08 19.96 -22.49
C SER A 591 -49.80 21.20 -23.35
N VAL A 592 -48.84 21.08 -24.28
CA VAL A 592 -48.54 22.17 -25.26
C VAL A 592 -49.75 22.47 -26.17
N GLN A 593 -50.45 21.43 -26.65
CA GLN A 593 -51.66 21.64 -27.45
C GLN A 593 -52.78 22.31 -26.62
N PHE A 594 -52.93 21.94 -25.37
CA PHE A 594 -53.87 22.57 -24.45
C PHE A 594 -53.53 24.06 -24.22
N GLU A 595 -52.27 24.35 -23.91
CA GLU A 595 -51.80 25.74 -23.73
C GLU A 595 -52.04 26.59 -24.99
N ARG A 596 -51.71 26.02 -26.16
CA ARG A 596 -51.94 26.72 -27.42
C ARG A 596 -53.41 27.01 -27.66
N ARG A 597 -54.32 26.03 -27.45
CA ARG A 597 -55.77 26.24 -27.56
C ARG A 597 -56.31 27.24 -26.54
N ALA A 598 -55.79 27.19 -25.31
CA ALA A 598 -56.16 28.16 -24.26
C ALA A 598 -55.70 29.57 -24.66
N GLN A 599 -54.53 29.72 -25.20
CA GLN A 599 -53.96 30.99 -25.68
C GLN A 599 -54.74 31.53 -26.87
N GLU A 600 -55.06 30.69 -27.86
CA GLU A 600 -55.94 31.08 -29.01
C GLU A 600 -57.31 31.51 -28.51
N THR A 601 -57.89 30.84 -27.52
CA THR A 601 -59.21 31.22 -26.95
C THR A 601 -59.12 32.52 -26.17
N ILE A 602 -58.03 32.77 -25.41
CA ILE A 602 -57.78 34.02 -24.66
C ILE A 602 -57.57 35.18 -25.66
N GLU A 603 -56.81 34.96 -26.78
CA GLU A 603 -56.63 35.97 -27.81
C GLU A 603 -57.96 36.31 -28.52
N ASP A 604 -58.79 35.32 -28.88
CA ASP A 604 -60.06 35.52 -29.49
C ASP A 604 -61.02 36.28 -28.57
N LEU A 605 -61.07 35.92 -27.25
CA LEU A 605 -61.79 36.64 -26.22
C LEU A 605 -61.24 38.06 -26.00
N SER A 606 -59.90 38.26 -26.01
CA SER A 606 -59.29 39.58 -25.89
C SER A 606 -59.55 40.48 -27.11
N GLN A 607 -59.57 39.91 -28.29
CA GLN A 607 -59.91 40.63 -29.54
C GLN A 607 -61.37 41.03 -29.59
N LYS A 608 -62.32 40.16 -29.18
CA LYS A 608 -63.71 40.48 -28.98
C LYS A 608 -63.94 41.51 -27.90
N ALA A 609 -63.17 41.48 -26.79
CA ALA A 609 -63.19 42.50 -25.77
C ALA A 609 -62.63 43.83 -26.28
N ARG A 610 -61.47 43.79 -26.98
CA ARG A 610 -60.86 45.01 -27.59
C ARG A 610 -61.79 45.66 -28.64
N THR A 611 -62.48 44.90 -29.50
CA THR A 611 -63.42 45.40 -30.45
C THR A 611 -64.66 46.01 -29.75
N LYS A 612 -65.12 45.38 -28.66
CA LYS A 612 -66.24 45.91 -27.87
C LYS A 612 -65.80 47.19 -27.07
N ILE A 613 -64.58 47.18 -26.51
CA ILE A 613 -63.98 48.33 -25.81
C ILE A 613 -63.74 49.49 -26.84
N ALA A 614 -63.18 49.18 -28.03
CA ALA A 614 -62.97 50.17 -29.08
C ALA A 614 -64.28 50.83 -29.55
N LYS A 615 -65.34 50.00 -29.64
CA LYS A 615 -66.68 50.54 -29.99
C LYS A 615 -67.25 51.44 -28.89
N THR A 616 -67.14 51.00 -27.64
CA THR A 616 -67.54 51.81 -26.47
C THR A 616 -66.64 53.02 -26.28
N LYS A 617 -65.30 52.91 -26.55
CA LYS A 617 -64.32 53.98 -26.49
C LYS A 617 -64.54 54.98 -27.60
N ARG A 618 -65.05 54.63 -28.77
CA ARG A 618 -65.41 55.48 -29.87
C ARG A 618 -66.69 56.25 -29.52
N GLU A 619 -67.71 55.59 -28.95
CA GLU A 619 -68.92 56.21 -28.42
C GLU A 619 -68.64 57.17 -27.27
N PHE A 620 -67.64 56.91 -26.41
CA PHE A 620 -67.19 57.75 -25.32
C PHE A 620 -66.28 58.91 -25.78
N GLN A 621 -65.42 58.72 -26.82
CA GLN A 621 -64.61 59.78 -27.41
C GLN A 621 -65.36 60.86 -28.14
N GLU A 622 -66.53 60.52 -28.72
CA GLU A 622 -67.46 61.46 -29.31
C GLU A 622 -68.15 62.38 -28.22
N GLN A 623 -68.26 61.89 -26.99
CA GLN A 623 -68.79 62.66 -25.86
C GLN A 623 -67.70 63.48 -25.11
N VAL A 624 -66.40 63.18 -25.26
CA VAL A 624 -65.31 63.87 -24.54
C VAL A 624 -64.54 64.89 -25.42
N ALA A 625 -64.88 65.00 -26.70
CA ALA A 625 -64.25 65.98 -27.62
C ALA A 625 -64.42 67.46 -27.26
N THR A 626 -65.04 67.81 -26.14
CA THR A 626 -65.27 69.17 -25.73
C THR A 626 -64.44 69.78 -24.59
N LEU A 627 -63.40 69.06 -24.09
CA LEU A 627 -62.52 69.56 -23.04
C LEU A 627 -61.05 69.29 -23.26
N LYS A 628 -60.27 70.29 -23.68
CA LYS A 628 -58.79 70.40 -23.66
C LYS A 628 -58.35 71.32 -22.57
N PRO A 629 -57.11 71.49 -22.11
CA PRO A 629 -55.73 71.24 -22.58
C PRO A 629 -54.75 70.92 -21.46
N PRO A 630 -53.39 71.20 -21.54
CA PRO A 630 -52.32 70.66 -22.38
C PRO A 630 -51.12 69.95 -21.61
N ALA A 631 -50.11 69.42 -22.36
CA ALA A 631 -48.91 68.73 -21.95
C ALA A 631 -47.83 69.55 -21.20
N PRO A 632 -46.83 68.98 -20.54
CA PRO A 632 -45.47 68.96 -21.13
C PRO A 632 -44.60 67.72 -20.97
N ALA A 633 -43.73 67.72 -21.82
CA ALA A 633 -42.40 67.03 -22.13
C ALA A 633 -41.54 66.38 -21.06
N GLY A 634 -40.98 65.24 -21.42
CA GLY A 634 -39.61 64.86 -21.71
C GLY A 634 -38.71 64.43 -20.56
N THR A 635 -38.14 63.19 -20.78
CA THR A 635 -36.68 63.00 -20.73
C THR A 635 -36.33 61.62 -21.09
N SER A 636 -35.28 61.48 -21.92
CA SER A 636 -34.65 60.27 -22.40
C SER A 636 -33.55 59.79 -21.42
N PRO A 637 -33.28 58.55 -21.23
CA PRO A 637 -32.16 58.11 -20.39
C PRO A 637 -30.84 57.97 -21.15
N ALA A 638 -29.77 58.41 -20.50
CA ALA A 638 -28.38 58.44 -20.97
C ALA A 638 -27.79 57.07 -21.20
N ALA A 639 -26.99 56.95 -22.25
CA ALA A 639 -26.20 55.78 -22.60
C ALA A 639 -25.05 55.57 -21.58
N LEU A 640 -25.01 54.40 -20.94
CA LEU A 640 -23.93 53.94 -20.12
C LEU A 640 -22.75 53.50 -21.00
N LYS A 641 -21.59 54.13 -20.84
CA LYS A 641 -20.33 53.67 -21.45
C LYS A 641 -19.73 52.54 -20.65
N LEU A 642 -19.68 51.34 -21.24
CA LEU A 642 -19.07 50.17 -20.69
C LEU A 642 -17.65 49.99 -21.27
N GLU A 643 -16.64 49.92 -20.38
CA GLU A 643 -15.23 49.69 -20.76
C GLU A 643 -14.81 48.28 -20.37
N THR A 644 -13.87 47.72 -21.14
CA THR A 644 -13.28 46.38 -20.88
C THR A 644 -12.55 46.38 -19.52
N GLY A 645 -12.84 45.39 -18.66
CA GLY A 645 -12.27 45.27 -17.31
C GLY A 645 -13.19 45.80 -16.18
N ALA A 646 -14.34 46.35 -16.52
CA ALA A 646 -15.35 46.78 -15.51
C ALA A 646 -16.03 45.57 -14.88
N GLN A 647 -16.26 45.60 -13.58
CA GLN A 647 -17.11 44.60 -12.91
C GLN A 647 -18.55 45.02 -12.96
N VAL A 648 -19.40 44.11 -13.41
CA VAL A 648 -20.82 44.31 -13.61
C VAL A 648 -21.65 43.26 -12.88
N ARG A 649 -22.83 43.62 -12.43
CA ARG A 649 -23.81 42.70 -11.88
C ARG A 649 -24.84 42.38 -12.95
N LEU A 650 -25.04 41.08 -13.18
CA LEU A 650 -25.98 40.59 -14.14
C LEU A 650 -27.29 40.15 -13.48
N LYS A 651 -28.42 40.38 -14.17
CA LYS A 651 -29.74 39.95 -13.71
C LYS A 651 -29.78 38.42 -13.55
N GLY A 652 -30.10 37.98 -12.32
CA GLY A 652 -30.19 36.54 -12.02
C GLY A 652 -28.91 35.85 -11.58
N ILE A 653 -27.74 36.51 -11.56
CA ILE A 653 -26.46 35.93 -11.13
C ILE A 653 -25.95 36.70 -9.89
N ARG A 654 -25.75 35.97 -8.76
CA ARG A 654 -25.34 36.57 -7.48
C ARG A 654 -23.87 36.99 -7.39
N GLN A 655 -23.03 36.52 -8.31
CA GLN A 655 -21.59 36.84 -8.32
C GLN A 655 -21.31 37.93 -9.35
N PRO A 656 -20.41 38.90 -9.04
CA PRO A 656 -20.05 39.96 -10.00
C PRO A 656 -19.25 39.34 -11.18
N ALA A 657 -19.54 39.79 -12.39
CA ALA A 657 -18.89 39.36 -13.63
C ALA A 657 -17.96 40.46 -14.16
N THR A 658 -16.83 40.10 -14.74
CA THR A 658 -15.89 41.05 -15.33
C THR A 658 -16.08 41.11 -16.85
N VAL A 659 -16.22 42.32 -17.40
CA VAL A 659 -16.37 42.57 -18.84
C VAL A 659 -15.03 42.30 -19.54
N ARG A 660 -14.99 41.31 -20.42
CA ARG A 660 -13.80 40.92 -21.22
C ARG A 660 -13.73 41.62 -22.56
N ARG A 661 -14.87 41.75 -23.21
CA ARG A 661 -14.97 42.39 -24.55
C ARG A 661 -16.38 42.91 -24.82
N VAL A 662 -16.47 44.08 -25.44
CA VAL A 662 -17.75 44.62 -25.98
C VAL A 662 -17.77 44.27 -27.46
N LEU A 663 -18.84 43.60 -27.91
CA LEU A 663 -19.03 43.14 -29.30
C LEU A 663 -19.91 44.11 -30.07
N GLU A 664 -19.79 44.15 -31.37
CA GLU A 664 -20.67 44.96 -32.25
C GLU A 664 -22.08 44.37 -32.22
N HIS A 665 -23.10 45.21 -32.05
CA HIS A 665 -24.55 44.90 -31.90
C HIS A 665 -25.03 44.81 -30.43
N GLY A 666 -24.30 45.36 -29.41
CA GLY A 666 -24.82 45.49 -28.07
C GLY A 666 -24.74 44.23 -27.19
N GLU A 667 -23.98 43.24 -27.59
CA GLU A 667 -23.63 42.09 -26.79
C GLU A 667 -22.26 42.28 -26.09
N ILE A 668 -22.13 41.72 -24.89
CA ILE A 668 -20.93 41.82 -24.07
C ILE A 668 -20.50 40.46 -23.60
N GLU A 669 -19.22 40.16 -23.75
CA GLU A 669 -18.61 38.92 -23.23
C GLU A 669 -18.11 39.18 -21.79
N VAL A 670 -18.69 38.45 -20.85
CA VAL A 670 -18.41 38.59 -19.42
C VAL A 670 -17.93 37.27 -18.84
N GLU A 671 -17.09 37.33 -17.81
CA GLU A 671 -16.56 36.22 -17.08
C GLU A 671 -16.99 36.28 -15.60
N ALA A 672 -17.75 35.28 -15.17
CA ALA A 672 -18.18 35.07 -13.80
C ALA A 672 -17.58 33.78 -13.23
N GLY A 673 -16.51 33.90 -12.45
CA GLY A 673 -15.74 32.75 -11.96
C GLY A 673 -15.07 31.98 -13.11
N TYR A 674 -15.39 30.71 -13.30
CA TYR A 674 -14.85 29.88 -14.39
C TYR A 674 -15.73 29.83 -15.66
N LEU A 675 -16.85 30.56 -15.66
CA LEU A 675 -17.81 30.57 -16.77
C LEU A 675 -17.65 31.83 -17.62
N LYS A 676 -17.45 31.66 -18.92
CA LYS A 676 -17.51 32.73 -19.92
C LYS A 676 -18.86 32.68 -20.63
N MET A 677 -19.55 33.81 -20.69
CA MET A 677 -20.86 33.92 -21.31
C MET A 677 -21.02 35.23 -22.07
N ARG A 678 -21.86 35.20 -23.08
CA ARG A 678 -22.28 36.41 -23.83
C ARG A 678 -23.64 36.81 -23.34
N VAL A 679 -23.79 38.10 -22.99
CA VAL A 679 -25.03 38.67 -22.48
C VAL A 679 -25.32 40.01 -23.17
N PRO A 680 -26.57 40.33 -23.48
CA PRO A 680 -26.92 41.63 -24.01
C PRO A 680 -26.73 42.71 -22.95
N ALA A 681 -26.40 43.93 -23.35
CA ALA A 681 -26.13 45.05 -22.44
C ALA A 681 -27.35 45.40 -21.55
N THR A 682 -28.54 44.98 -21.90
CA THR A 682 -29.80 45.15 -21.13
C THR A 682 -29.88 44.28 -19.87
N ASP A 683 -29.03 43.28 -19.77
CA ASP A 683 -29.00 42.35 -18.64
C ASP A 683 -28.02 42.76 -17.55
N ILE A 684 -27.37 43.91 -17.73
CA ILE A 684 -26.49 44.50 -16.69
C ILE A 684 -27.37 45.34 -15.76
N GLU A 685 -27.33 45.00 -14.48
CA GLU A 685 -28.10 45.68 -13.44
C GLU A 685 -27.34 46.87 -12.84
N GLU A 686 -26.00 46.71 -12.68
CA GLU A 686 -25.14 47.73 -12.06
C GLU A 686 -23.65 47.54 -12.45
N VAL A 687 -22.89 48.65 -12.58
CA VAL A 687 -21.42 48.66 -12.76
C VAL A 687 -20.74 48.96 -11.42
N ILE A 688 -20.03 47.98 -10.87
CA ILE A 688 -19.62 48.01 -9.44
C ILE A 688 -18.31 48.74 -9.18
N SER A 689 -17.31 48.74 -10.08
CA SER A 689 -16.06 49.52 -9.88
C SER A 689 -15.05 49.41 -11.02
N LYS A 690 -14.14 50.40 -11.12
CA LYS A 690 -12.86 50.36 -11.85
C LYS A 690 -11.75 49.88 -10.88
N VAL A 691 -11.07 48.80 -11.17
CA VAL A 691 -9.89 48.34 -10.41
C VAL A 691 -8.64 49.07 -10.94
N PRO A 692 -7.80 49.67 -10.08
CA PRO A 692 -6.54 50.27 -10.50
C PRO A 692 -5.51 49.19 -10.84
N THR A 693 -4.86 49.35 -11.94
CA THR A 693 -3.75 48.52 -12.42
C THR A 693 -2.57 48.63 -11.47
N GLN A 694 -2.22 47.53 -10.77
CA GLN A 694 -0.96 47.47 -10.02
C GLN A 694 0.19 47.10 -10.97
N THR A 695 1.15 47.97 -11.03
CA THR A 695 2.47 47.79 -11.63
C THR A 695 3.23 46.68 -10.89
N ARG A 696 3.74 45.72 -11.64
CA ARG A 696 4.67 44.73 -11.15
C ARG A 696 5.99 45.39 -10.77
N SER A 697 6.33 45.35 -9.49
CA SER A 697 7.71 45.56 -9.04
C SER A 697 8.46 44.22 -9.07
N SER A 698 9.55 44.18 -9.82
CA SER A 698 10.51 43.11 -9.83
C SER A 698 11.25 43.03 -8.51
N SER A 699 11.05 42.00 -7.73
CA SER A 699 11.88 41.65 -6.57
C SER A 699 13.11 40.89 -7.04
N ILE A 700 14.28 41.47 -6.80
CA ILE A 700 15.57 40.83 -6.96
C ILE A 700 15.76 39.87 -5.82
N THR A 701 15.84 38.55 -6.13
CA THR A 701 16.16 37.50 -5.18
C THR A 701 17.66 37.41 -4.99
N PHE A 702 18.15 37.65 -3.79
CA PHE A 702 19.53 37.39 -3.42
C PHE A 702 19.70 35.86 -3.20
N ASN A 703 20.66 35.27 -3.91
CA ASN A 703 21.13 33.90 -3.65
C ASN A 703 21.92 33.87 -2.34
N GLN A 704 21.50 33.04 -1.42
CA GLN A 704 22.31 32.65 -0.25
C GLN A 704 23.48 31.77 -0.72
N GLY A 705 24.66 32.04 -0.21
CA GLY A 705 25.89 31.30 -0.51
C GLY A 705 25.85 29.87 0.09
N PRO A 706 26.82 29.04 -0.27
CA PRO A 706 26.79 27.62 -0.11
C PRO A 706 26.85 27.16 1.35
N GLU A 707 25.87 26.36 1.77
CA GLU A 707 25.92 25.56 2.99
C GLU A 707 26.78 24.32 2.77
N PHE A 708 27.74 24.09 3.68
CA PHE A 708 28.54 22.88 3.72
C PHE A 708 27.76 21.74 4.34
N ALA A 709 27.30 20.80 3.54
CA ALA A 709 26.79 19.52 4.01
C ALA A 709 27.38 18.40 3.15
N THR A 710 28.08 17.48 3.76
CA THR A 710 28.47 16.18 3.20
C THR A 710 27.24 15.30 3.06
N SER A 711 26.42 15.55 2.07
CA SER A 711 25.32 14.67 1.67
C SER A 711 25.43 14.39 0.17
N ILE A 712 25.15 13.14 -0.21
CA ILE A 712 25.04 12.73 -1.60
C ILE A 712 23.98 13.61 -2.25
N ARG A 713 24.39 14.50 -3.15
CA ARG A 713 23.45 15.33 -3.91
C ARG A 713 22.79 14.45 -4.96
N GLU A 714 21.49 14.51 -5.04
CA GLU A 714 20.69 13.70 -5.96
C GLU A 714 19.82 14.59 -6.86
N ILE A 715 19.69 14.20 -8.14
CA ILE A 715 18.72 14.78 -9.07
C ILE A 715 17.83 13.69 -9.65
N ASN A 716 16.51 13.91 -9.65
CA ASN A 716 15.53 13.00 -10.22
C ASN A 716 15.01 13.53 -11.55
N LEU A 717 15.11 12.70 -12.61
CA LEU A 717 14.78 13.04 -13.99
C LEU A 717 13.69 12.10 -14.57
N ILE A 718 13.07 11.28 -13.77
CA ILE A 718 12.05 10.33 -14.22
C ILE A 718 10.89 11.09 -14.87
N GLY A 719 10.53 10.69 -16.10
CA GLY A 719 9.42 11.28 -16.85
C GLY A 719 9.76 12.54 -17.66
N GLN A 720 11.01 12.97 -17.70
CA GLN A 720 11.45 14.13 -18.49
C GLN A 720 11.88 13.72 -19.91
N ARG A 721 11.86 14.69 -20.83
CA ARG A 721 12.39 14.51 -22.18
C ARG A 721 13.92 14.58 -22.17
N ALA A 722 14.58 13.84 -23.07
CA ALA A 722 16.04 13.68 -23.04
C ALA A 722 16.79 15.01 -23.14
N GLU A 723 16.34 15.96 -23.93
CA GLU A 723 16.96 17.29 -24.07
C GLU A 723 16.87 18.11 -22.78
N GLU A 724 15.68 18.20 -22.19
CA GLU A 724 15.45 18.92 -20.92
C GLU A 724 16.21 18.28 -19.75
N ALA A 725 16.32 16.95 -19.75
CA ALA A 725 17.06 16.21 -18.74
C ALA A 725 18.55 16.47 -18.84
N CYS A 726 19.12 16.53 -20.06
CA CYS A 726 20.52 16.84 -20.27
C CYS A 726 20.88 18.27 -19.80
N ASP A 727 20.06 19.27 -20.10
CA ASP A 727 20.27 20.66 -19.64
C ASP A 727 20.22 20.79 -18.12
N ARG A 728 19.33 20.00 -17.47
CA ARG A 728 19.24 19.99 -16.01
C ARG A 728 20.40 19.28 -15.35
N VAL A 729 20.89 18.19 -15.95
CA VAL A 729 22.09 17.47 -15.47
C VAL A 729 23.32 18.35 -15.57
N ASP A 730 23.51 19.05 -16.67
CA ASP A 730 24.64 19.91 -16.88
C ASP A 730 24.73 21.04 -15.82
N LYS A 731 23.62 21.76 -15.62
CA LYS A 731 23.48 22.75 -14.54
C LYS A 731 23.66 22.18 -13.14
N PHE A 732 23.18 20.94 -12.92
CA PHE A 732 23.33 20.26 -11.64
C PHE A 732 24.78 19.88 -11.36
N LEU A 733 25.53 19.41 -12.37
CA LEU A 733 26.96 19.08 -12.26
C LEU A 733 27.79 20.32 -12.01
N ASP A 734 27.51 21.45 -12.68
CA ASP A 734 28.16 22.72 -12.43
C ASP A 734 27.96 23.18 -10.98
N ASN A 735 26.74 23.11 -10.48
CA ASN A 735 26.43 23.48 -9.10
C ASN A 735 27.04 22.51 -8.08
N ALA A 736 27.13 21.24 -8.41
CA ALA A 736 27.73 20.23 -7.56
C ALA A 736 29.26 20.40 -7.49
N ALA A 737 29.90 20.72 -8.63
CA ALA A 737 31.33 21.02 -8.71
C ALA A 737 31.68 22.31 -7.94
N LEU A 738 30.89 23.38 -8.07
CA LEU A 738 31.02 24.60 -7.29
C LEU A 738 30.83 24.38 -5.78
N GLY A 739 30.03 23.41 -5.41
CA GLY A 739 29.77 23.01 -4.02
C GLY A 739 30.74 21.94 -3.51
N GLN A 740 31.83 21.61 -4.22
CA GLN A 740 32.85 20.60 -3.85
C GLN A 740 32.26 19.23 -3.47
N ALA A 741 31.17 18.83 -4.13
CA ALA A 741 30.61 17.51 -3.95
C ALA A 741 31.52 16.49 -4.65
N GLU A 742 32.02 15.50 -3.91
CA GLU A 742 32.86 14.42 -4.49
C GLU A 742 32.01 13.40 -5.26
N LEU A 743 30.74 13.22 -4.86
CA LEU A 743 29.83 12.22 -5.40
C LEU A 743 28.44 12.80 -5.60
N VAL A 744 27.82 12.51 -6.75
CA VAL A 744 26.42 12.87 -7.03
C VAL A 744 25.69 11.71 -7.67
N ARG A 745 24.38 11.67 -7.46
CA ARG A 745 23.49 10.62 -7.97
C ARG A 745 22.47 11.20 -8.93
N ILE A 746 22.32 10.57 -10.09
CA ILE A 746 21.36 10.95 -11.12
C ILE A 746 20.37 9.82 -11.33
N VAL A 747 19.10 10.04 -11.01
CA VAL A 747 18.01 9.05 -11.13
C VAL A 747 17.23 9.31 -12.41
N HIS A 748 17.29 8.37 -13.36
CA HIS A 748 16.66 8.47 -14.69
C HIS A 748 15.62 7.38 -14.95
N GLY A 749 15.46 6.43 -14.02
CA GLY A 749 14.48 5.35 -14.10
C GLY A 749 14.88 4.18 -15.02
N HIS A 750 14.07 3.10 -14.99
CA HIS A 750 14.30 1.84 -15.69
C HIS A 750 13.63 1.77 -17.09
N GLY A 751 13.21 2.89 -17.69
CA GLY A 751 12.51 2.93 -18.98
C GLY A 751 13.31 2.34 -20.15
N MET A 752 12.90 2.64 -21.40
CA MET A 752 13.51 2.10 -22.64
C MET A 752 15.00 2.48 -22.86
N GLY A 753 15.67 3.06 -21.86
CA GLY A 753 17.09 3.36 -21.87
C GLY A 753 17.51 4.63 -22.64
N ILE A 754 16.57 5.36 -23.22
CA ILE A 754 16.83 6.58 -24.01
C ILE A 754 17.47 7.67 -23.13
N LEU A 755 16.87 7.91 -21.95
CA LEU A 755 17.37 8.90 -21.00
C LEU A 755 18.74 8.51 -20.44
N ARG A 756 18.93 7.25 -20.10
CA ARG A 756 20.21 6.70 -19.63
C ARG A 756 21.31 6.90 -20.65
N LYS A 757 21.04 6.64 -21.95
CA LYS A 757 22.02 6.81 -23.02
C LYS A 757 22.37 8.28 -23.22
N ALA A 758 21.38 9.18 -23.27
CA ALA A 758 21.60 10.62 -23.42
C ALA A 758 22.42 11.20 -22.26
N ILE A 759 22.13 10.79 -21.03
CA ILE A 759 22.88 11.21 -19.83
C ILE A 759 24.31 10.65 -19.86
N ALA A 760 24.52 9.40 -20.25
CA ALA A 760 25.84 8.79 -20.34
C ALA A 760 26.73 9.54 -21.40
N ASP A 761 26.13 9.90 -22.53
CA ASP A 761 26.81 10.65 -23.60
C ASP A 761 27.19 12.08 -23.15
N LEU A 762 26.35 12.70 -22.30
CA LEU A 762 26.64 14.00 -21.68
C LEU A 762 27.75 13.88 -20.63
N LEU A 763 27.67 12.92 -19.72
CA LEU A 763 28.64 12.70 -18.64
C LEU A 763 30.06 12.40 -19.20
N ALA A 764 30.15 11.67 -20.32
CA ALA A 764 31.42 11.36 -20.97
C ALA A 764 32.13 12.60 -21.54
N ARG A 765 31.40 13.71 -21.76
CA ARG A 765 31.94 14.96 -22.34
C ARG A 765 32.05 16.08 -21.32
N ASN A 766 31.43 15.94 -20.14
CA ASN A 766 31.43 17.01 -19.15
C ASN A 766 32.77 17.12 -18.41
N PRO A 767 33.40 18.31 -18.34
CA PRO A 767 34.73 18.52 -17.78
C PRO A 767 34.83 18.26 -16.27
N HIS A 768 33.73 18.35 -15.53
CA HIS A 768 33.69 18.16 -14.09
C HIS A 768 33.56 16.69 -13.66
N VAL A 769 33.34 15.76 -14.60
CA VAL A 769 33.16 14.34 -14.31
C VAL A 769 34.50 13.60 -14.35
N ALA A 770 34.85 12.90 -13.25
CA ALA A 770 36.03 12.05 -13.19
C ALA A 770 35.65 10.62 -13.65
N LYS A 771 34.56 10.08 -13.17
CA LYS A 771 34.07 8.74 -13.48
C LYS A 771 32.59 8.66 -13.25
N PHE A 772 31.88 7.77 -13.97
CA PHE A 772 30.46 7.46 -13.70
C PHE A 772 30.16 5.96 -13.92
N TYR A 773 29.21 5.44 -13.16
CA TYR A 773 28.81 4.03 -13.20
C TYR A 773 27.36 3.85 -12.71
N SER A 774 26.75 2.71 -13.04
CA SER A 774 25.39 2.39 -12.56
C SER A 774 25.39 2.18 -11.05
N ALA A 775 24.39 2.70 -10.36
CA ALA A 775 24.22 2.53 -8.92
C ALA A 775 24.10 1.03 -8.53
N ARG A 776 24.35 0.71 -7.28
CA ARG A 776 24.14 -0.65 -6.73
C ARG A 776 22.66 -1.02 -6.74
N PRO A 777 22.30 -2.31 -6.73
CA PRO A 777 20.89 -2.75 -6.71
C PRO A 777 20.09 -2.10 -5.59
N GLU A 778 20.68 -1.90 -4.42
CA GLU A 778 20.11 -1.26 -3.24
C GLU A 778 19.94 0.27 -3.38
N GLU A 779 20.66 0.87 -4.31
CA GLU A 779 20.70 2.32 -4.58
C GLU A 779 19.99 2.72 -5.88
N GLY A 780 19.12 1.86 -6.43
CA GLY A 780 18.38 2.12 -7.67
C GLY A 780 18.86 1.38 -8.91
N GLY A 781 19.93 0.57 -8.80
CA GLY A 781 20.42 -0.32 -9.87
C GLY A 781 20.67 0.38 -11.21
N THR A 782 20.18 -0.22 -12.29
CA THR A 782 20.29 0.32 -13.66
C THR A 782 19.41 1.54 -13.93
N GLY A 783 18.57 1.96 -12.96
CA GLY A 783 17.73 3.16 -13.03
C GLY A 783 18.37 4.43 -12.49
N ALA A 784 19.58 4.32 -11.92
CA ALA A 784 20.35 5.46 -11.41
C ALA A 784 21.83 5.36 -11.82
N THR A 785 22.47 6.51 -11.99
CA THR A 785 23.89 6.64 -12.31
C THR A 785 24.59 7.45 -11.21
N ILE A 786 25.67 6.91 -10.67
CA ILE A 786 26.54 7.59 -9.73
C ILE A 786 27.66 8.26 -10.51
N VAL A 787 27.95 9.50 -10.18
CA VAL A 787 28.96 10.32 -10.84
C VAL A 787 29.97 10.82 -9.81
N GLU A 788 31.22 10.50 -10.00
CA GLU A 788 32.35 11.01 -9.24
C GLU A 788 32.82 12.30 -9.95
N LEU A 789 32.88 13.41 -9.24
CA LEU A 789 33.35 14.70 -9.74
C LEU A 789 34.87 14.82 -9.49
N LYS A 790 35.52 15.67 -10.31
CA LYS A 790 36.98 15.91 -10.21
C LYS A 790 37.32 16.80 -9.06
#